data_7ce74c922ae81e3b52095f40aea10b91
#
_entry.id   7ce74c922ae81e3b52095f40aea10b91
#
_cell.length_a   1.000
_cell.length_b   1.000
_cell.length_c   1.000
_cell.angle_alpha   90.00
_cell.angle_beta   90.00
_cell.angle_gamma   90.00
#
_symmetry.space_group_name_H-M   'P 1'
#
loop_
_entity.id
_entity.type
_entity.pdbx_description
1 polymer ?
#
loop_
_entity_poly.entity_id
_entity_poly.type
_entity_poly.pdbx_seq_one_letter_code
_entity_poly.pdbx_strand_id
1 'polypeptide(L)'
;MSTRDFLVEIGTEELPPKALASLSKAFTSEILAGLKKLQLGFADSESFATPRRLALLVSGLDESQADKAVERFGPAVQAAFDADGNATPAALGFAKSCNVAIDQLQRAEKDGVEKLFYSASQPGQPTSALLSAIVSEALDKLPIPKRMRWGNSRAEFVRPVHWVIQLFGDEVVPGEFFGVTAGRESRGHRFHADRAIEIDSPANYAALLENQGHIIPQFDRRREMIRELVIAEGVKANATSIIDEALLSEVASLVXYPVALTGKFEEHYLEVPPEALILAMKSHQKTFYCVDAEGKLLPLFIAVSNIISKDPAQVIEGNERVIRPRLADASFFFETDKQVSLXSHLAALKKIVFQDKLGTVYDRSVRXANLSRALAPLCGADPVLCERAAMLSKCDLMTNMVGEFADLQGLMGRYYALNDGEPAEVAEAIDEQYRPRFAGDDLPAGLTGAVLAIAEKLDTLSGLFAIGQPPTGSKDPFALRRAAIGLLRILIEKELDLDLATCIELAFAGLKDLDAANVDXSDKVQQQALEFLLDRLQAWSSDKGISPAVFQSVMALKPTRPVDFDRRVQAVAHFQSLEESSALAAANKRVSNLLAKQEVLADAVVDSALFVEPAEKALFEKLVAVETEVEPLFACGDYKKGLASLAQLRQTVDTFFDDVLVVSDDEAQRTNRLALLSRLRRGFLQAADISYLSS
;
A
#
# COMPACT_ATOMS: atom_id res chain seq x y z
N MET A 1 -15.51 -40.51 0.27
CA MET A 1 -14.23 -40.64 0.97
C MET A 1 -14.41 -40.22 2.42
N SER A 2 -13.85 -40.99 3.36
CA SER A 2 -14.03 -40.67 4.79
C SER A 2 -13.14 -39.51 5.19
N THR A 3 -13.59 -38.80 6.20
CA THR A 3 -12.90 -37.60 6.68
C THR A 3 -12.82 -37.62 8.22
N ARG A 4 -11.85 -36.87 8.73
CA ARG A 4 -11.73 -36.60 10.18
C ARG A 4 -11.27 -35.17 10.38
N ASP A 5 -11.47 -34.65 11.57
CA ASP A 5 -10.99 -33.30 11.90
C ASP A 5 -9.54 -33.36 12.34
N PHE A 6 -8.78 -32.33 11.98
CA PHE A 6 -7.37 -32.22 12.34
C PHE A 6 -7.18 -30.97 13.20
N LEU A 7 -6.45 -31.16 14.32
CA LEU A 7 -6.10 -30.05 15.20
C LEU A 7 -4.59 -30.04 15.39
N VAL A 8 -4.00 -28.85 15.23
CA VAL A 8 -2.59 -28.63 15.56
C VAL A 8 -2.50 -27.39 16.43
N GLU A 9 -1.71 -27.45 17.50
CA GLU A 9 -1.45 -26.32 18.39
C GLU A 9 0.04 -26.28 18.74
N ILE A 10 0.63 -25.09 18.61
CA ILE A 10 2.01 -24.83 19.04
C ILE A 10 1.91 -23.92 20.26
N GLY A 11 2.34 -24.43 21.41
CA GLY A 11 2.30 -23.69 22.68
C GLY A 11 3.65 -23.10 23.01
N THR A 12 3.68 -21.82 23.37
CA THR A 12 4.92 -21.06 23.49
C THR A 12 4.93 -20.19 24.75
N GLU A 13 6.04 -19.47 24.95
CA GLU A 13 6.04 -18.29 25.80
C GLU A 13 5.33 -17.15 25.06
N GLU A 14 5.11 -16.01 25.73
CA GLU A 14 4.35 -14.90 25.15
C GLU A 14 4.90 -14.49 23.79
N LEU A 15 4.07 -14.62 22.76
CA LEU A 15 4.41 -14.23 21.40
C LEU A 15 4.39 -12.71 21.27
N PRO A 16 5.19 -12.14 20.36
CA PRO A 16 5.21 -10.68 20.19
C PRO A 16 3.82 -10.16 19.86
N PRO A 17 3.27 -9.20 20.63
CA PRO A 17 1.89 -8.78 20.43
C PRO A 17 1.61 -8.18 19.05
N LYS A 18 2.58 -7.46 18.48
CA LYS A 18 2.36 -6.85 17.18
C LYS A 18 2.48 -7.84 16.03
N ALA A 19 3.03 -9.04 16.29
CA ALA A 19 3.21 -10.06 15.28
C ALA A 19 2.16 -11.17 15.35
N LEU A 20 1.40 -11.26 16.43
CA LEU A 20 0.53 -12.43 16.66
C LEU A 20 -0.47 -12.65 15.54
N ALA A 21 -1.16 -11.60 15.11
CA ALA A 21 -2.17 -11.73 14.05
C ALA A 21 -1.56 -12.20 12.74
N SER A 22 -0.41 -11.66 12.37
CA SER A 22 0.24 -12.07 11.11
C SER A 22 0.82 -13.48 11.21
N LEU A 23 1.34 -13.87 12.36
CA LEU A 23 1.84 -15.23 12.56
C LEU A 23 0.69 -16.24 12.46
N SER A 24 -0.45 -15.91 13.06
CA SER A 24 -1.63 -16.78 13.00
C SER A 24 -2.13 -16.94 11.58
N LYS A 25 -2.21 -15.83 10.84
CA LYS A 25 -2.67 -15.86 9.46
C LYS A 25 -1.74 -16.70 8.58
N ALA A 26 -0.43 -16.54 8.76
CA ALA A 26 0.54 -17.29 7.98
C ALA A 26 0.52 -18.78 8.35
N PHE A 27 0.41 -19.09 9.64
CA PHE A 27 0.33 -20.47 10.10
C PHE A 27 -0.85 -21.19 9.43
N THR A 28 -2.00 -20.54 9.45
CA THR A 28 -3.20 -21.08 8.83
C THR A 28 -3.01 -21.24 7.31
N SER A 29 -2.59 -20.18 6.63
CA SER A 29 -2.48 -20.22 5.15
C SER A 29 -1.44 -21.23 4.70
N GLU A 30 -0.32 -21.36 5.41
CA GLU A 30 0.72 -22.29 4.99
C GLU A 30 0.30 -23.75 5.19
N ILE A 31 -0.40 -24.05 6.27
CA ILE A 31 -0.88 -25.41 6.48
C ILE A 31 -1.94 -25.76 5.44
N LEU A 32 -2.90 -24.84 5.21
CA LEU A 32 -3.95 -25.11 4.21
C LEU A 32 -3.35 -25.24 2.81
N ALA A 33 -2.35 -24.45 2.49
CA ALA A 33 -1.65 -24.57 1.19
C ALA A 33 -0.94 -25.91 1.08
N GLY A 34 -0.33 -26.39 2.17
CA GLY A 34 0.33 -27.70 2.17
C GLY A 34 -0.66 -28.83 1.97
N LEU A 35 -1.86 -28.73 2.55
CA LEU A 35 -2.90 -29.73 2.34
C LEU A 35 -3.36 -29.74 0.89
N LYS A 36 -3.56 -28.56 0.31
CA LYS A 36 -3.98 -28.46 -1.09
C LYS A 36 -2.93 -28.98 -2.05
N LYS A 37 -1.67 -28.71 -1.76
CA LYS A 37 -0.56 -29.17 -2.59
C LYS A 37 -0.51 -30.70 -2.66
N LEU A 38 -0.86 -31.37 -1.57
CA LEU A 38 -0.91 -32.81 -1.51
C LEU A 38 -2.29 -33.37 -1.86
N GLN A 39 -3.18 -32.51 -2.36
CA GLN A 39 -4.50 -32.89 -2.83
C GLN A 39 -5.38 -33.52 -1.74
N LEU A 40 -5.27 -32.98 -0.52
CA LEU A 40 -6.10 -33.39 0.60
C LEU A 40 -7.21 -32.37 0.77
N GLY A 41 -8.45 -32.79 0.54
CA GLY A 41 -9.59 -31.90 0.64
C GLY A 41 -10.07 -31.76 2.08
N PHE A 42 -10.69 -30.62 2.39
CA PHE A 42 -11.27 -30.36 3.71
C PHE A 42 -12.50 -29.47 3.56
N ALA A 43 -13.38 -29.52 4.57
CA ALA A 43 -14.64 -28.78 4.52
C ALA A 43 -14.47 -27.33 4.98
N ASP A 44 -13.72 -27.09 6.06
CA ASP A 44 -13.62 -25.79 6.67
C ASP A 44 -12.37 -25.72 7.54
N SER A 45 -12.03 -24.51 7.98
CA SER A 45 -10.93 -24.33 8.91
C SER A 45 -11.25 -23.20 9.88
N GLU A 46 -10.66 -23.28 11.07
CA GLU A 46 -10.78 -22.24 12.08
C GLU A 46 -9.44 -22.03 12.74
N SER A 47 -8.94 -20.79 12.74
CA SER A 47 -7.66 -20.48 13.36
C SER A 47 -7.87 -19.98 14.78
N PHE A 48 -6.84 -20.21 15.62
CA PHE A 48 -6.83 -19.75 17.00
C PHE A 48 -5.49 -19.14 17.29
N ALA A 49 -5.49 -18.06 18.05
CA ALA A 49 -4.25 -17.39 18.46
C ALA A 49 -4.48 -16.72 19.79
N THR A 50 -3.58 -16.99 20.72
CA THR A 50 -3.58 -16.38 22.05
C THR A 50 -2.16 -15.90 22.31
N PRO A 51 -1.91 -15.19 23.41
CA PRO A 51 -0.54 -14.74 23.68
C PRO A 51 0.49 -15.86 23.69
N ARG A 52 0.09 -17.10 24.00
CA ARG A 52 1.03 -18.21 24.14
C ARG A 52 0.75 -19.38 23.21
N ARG A 53 -0.02 -19.20 22.14
CA ARG A 53 -0.31 -20.32 21.22
C ARG A 53 -0.72 -19.88 19.84
N LEU A 54 -0.39 -20.73 18.87
CA LEU A 54 -0.97 -20.68 17.52
C LEU A 54 -1.61 -22.02 17.27
N ALA A 55 -2.84 -22.05 16.77
CA ALA A 55 -3.52 -23.31 16.53
C ALA A 55 -4.42 -23.22 15.31
N LEU A 56 -4.76 -24.41 14.77
CA LEU A 56 -5.60 -24.52 13.60
C LEU A 56 -6.44 -25.79 13.70
N LEU A 57 -7.74 -25.66 13.47
CA LEU A 57 -8.66 -26.78 13.36
C LEU A 57 -9.09 -26.87 11.90
N VAL A 58 -8.86 -28.04 11.27
CA VAL A 58 -9.30 -28.29 9.89
C VAL A 58 -10.40 -29.35 9.98
N SER A 59 -11.61 -28.96 9.57
CA SER A 59 -12.78 -29.84 9.68
C SER A 59 -12.94 -30.62 8.38
N GLY A 60 -13.30 -31.88 8.52
CA GLY A 60 -13.63 -32.74 7.38
C GLY A 60 -12.45 -32.97 6.44
N LEU A 61 -11.28 -33.19 7.02
CA LEU A 61 -10.07 -33.46 6.24
C LEU A 61 -10.06 -34.92 5.76
N ASP A 62 -9.75 -35.12 4.49
CA ASP A 62 -9.66 -36.46 3.89
C ASP A 62 -8.71 -37.34 4.70
N GLU A 63 -9.11 -38.60 4.93
CA GLU A 63 -8.28 -39.55 5.67
C GLU A 63 -7.10 -40.08 4.86
N SER A 64 -7.17 -39.94 3.55
CA SER A 64 -6.08 -40.36 2.66
C SER A 64 -6.18 -39.60 1.35
N GLN A 65 -5.08 -39.56 0.64
CA GLN A 65 -5.10 -39.05 -0.74
C GLN A 65 -5.91 -40.01 -1.59
N ALA A 66 -6.56 -39.47 -2.64
CA ALA A 66 -7.24 -40.32 -3.61
C ALA A 66 -6.21 -41.18 -4.35
N ASP A 67 -6.61 -42.38 -4.72
CA ASP A 67 -5.77 -43.23 -5.55
C ASP A 67 -5.51 -42.53 -6.88
N LYS A 68 -4.29 -42.64 -7.38
CA LYS A 68 -3.88 -41.92 -8.59
C LYS A 68 -3.65 -42.93 -9.71
N ALA A 69 -4.24 -42.65 -10.86
CA ALA A 69 -4.00 -43.46 -12.05
C ALA A 69 -2.63 -43.09 -12.65
N VAL A 70 -1.81 -44.05 -12.84
CA VAL A 70 -0.51 -43.90 -13.50
C VAL A 70 -0.60 -44.51 -14.89
N GLU A 71 -0.37 -43.68 -15.91
CA GLU A 71 -0.38 -44.14 -17.31
C GLU A 71 0.95 -43.77 -17.95
N ARG A 72 1.60 -44.75 -18.59
CA ARG A 72 2.85 -44.51 -19.28
C ARG A 72 2.81 -45.20 -20.64
N PHE A 73 3.32 -44.52 -21.66
CA PHE A 73 3.49 -45.06 -22.99
C PHE A 73 4.94 -45.45 -23.20
N GLY A 74 5.13 -46.59 -23.77
CA GLY A 74 6.46 -47.11 -24.09
C GLY A 74 6.74 -47.09 -25.58
N PRO A 75 7.66 -47.94 -26.04
CA PRO A 75 8.00 -47.97 -27.45
C PRO A 75 6.82 -48.45 -28.29
N ALA A 76 6.82 -48.07 -29.56
CA ALA A 76 5.85 -48.58 -30.52
C ALA A 76 5.90 -50.10 -30.56
N VAL A 77 4.75 -50.70 -30.74
CA VAL A 77 4.69 -52.17 -30.76
C VAL A 77 5.62 -52.75 -31.83
N GLN A 78 5.76 -52.07 -32.97
CA GLN A 78 6.66 -52.53 -34.04
C GLN A 78 8.12 -52.54 -33.58
N ALA A 79 8.50 -51.64 -32.68
CA ALA A 79 9.85 -51.57 -32.13
C ALA A 79 10.02 -52.39 -30.87
N ALA A 80 8.93 -52.83 -30.27
CA ALA A 80 8.95 -53.56 -29.01
C ALA A 80 9.18 -55.06 -29.16
N PHE A 81 8.87 -55.59 -30.32
CA PHE A 81 9.00 -57.06 -30.60
C PHE A 81 9.72 -57.25 -31.93
N ASP A 82 10.60 -58.28 -31.96
CA ASP A 82 11.31 -58.63 -33.18
C ASP A 82 10.44 -59.52 -34.09
N ALA A 83 11.03 -59.93 -35.19
CA ALA A 83 10.29 -60.75 -36.20
C ALA A 83 9.80 -62.06 -35.61
N ASP A 84 10.48 -62.61 -34.60
CA ASP A 84 10.10 -63.82 -33.92
C ASP A 84 9.15 -63.66 -32.78
N GLY A 85 8.72 -62.39 -32.52
CA GLY A 85 7.82 -62.11 -31.45
C GLY A 85 8.48 -61.95 -30.07
N ASN A 86 9.81 -61.91 -30.02
CA ASN A 86 10.55 -61.72 -28.76
C ASN A 86 10.70 -60.26 -28.43
N ALA A 87 10.67 -59.99 -27.14
CA ALA A 87 10.79 -58.61 -26.66
C ALA A 87 12.20 -58.06 -26.97
N THR A 88 12.21 -56.79 -27.47
CA THR A 88 13.46 -56.08 -27.72
C THR A 88 13.98 -55.46 -26.44
N PRO A 89 15.26 -55.01 -26.41
CA PRO A 89 15.75 -54.31 -25.23
C PRO A 89 14.93 -53.07 -24.88
N ALA A 90 14.34 -52.38 -25.86
CA ALA A 90 13.49 -51.23 -25.60
C ALA A 90 12.24 -51.64 -24.82
N ALA A 91 11.60 -52.75 -25.20
CA ALA A 91 10.42 -53.25 -24.51
C ALA A 91 10.76 -53.72 -23.11
N LEU A 92 11.89 -54.46 -22.98
CA LEU A 92 12.31 -54.95 -21.66
C LEU A 92 12.68 -53.81 -20.72
N GLY A 93 13.32 -52.76 -21.25
CA GLY A 93 13.65 -51.57 -20.46
C GLY A 93 12.42 -50.86 -19.98
N PHE A 94 11.42 -50.74 -20.84
CA PHE A 94 10.17 -50.09 -20.44
C PHE A 94 9.44 -50.90 -19.35
N ALA A 95 9.37 -52.22 -19.52
CA ALA A 95 8.75 -53.09 -18.52
C ALA A 95 9.47 -52.99 -17.18
N LYS A 96 10.81 -52.94 -17.22
CA LYS A 96 11.61 -52.78 -15.98
C LYS A 96 11.33 -51.44 -15.32
N SER A 97 11.21 -50.38 -16.12
CA SER A 97 10.93 -49.04 -15.57
C SER A 97 9.55 -48.97 -14.94
N CYS A 98 8.61 -49.81 -15.38
CA CYS A 98 7.27 -49.90 -14.78
C CYS A 98 7.20 -50.95 -13.66
N ASN A 99 8.29 -51.68 -13.45
CA ASN A 99 8.38 -52.70 -12.42
C ASN A 99 7.37 -53.82 -12.62
N VAL A 100 7.17 -54.22 -13.88
CA VAL A 100 6.24 -55.29 -14.24
C VAL A 100 6.91 -56.22 -15.26
N ALA A 101 6.32 -57.42 -15.41
CA ALA A 101 6.74 -58.32 -16.46
C ALA A 101 6.20 -57.82 -17.80
N ILE A 102 6.88 -58.23 -18.91
CA ILE A 102 6.50 -57.73 -20.23
C ILE A 102 5.09 -58.15 -20.63
N ASP A 103 4.65 -59.30 -20.18
CA ASP A 103 3.31 -59.82 -20.52
C ASP A 103 2.20 -59.09 -19.74
N GLN A 104 2.57 -58.27 -18.77
CA GLN A 104 1.61 -57.45 -18.02
C GLN A 104 1.38 -56.07 -18.66
N LEU A 105 2.15 -55.75 -19.71
CA LEU A 105 1.95 -54.48 -20.41
C LEU A 105 0.78 -54.59 -21.38
N GLN A 106 0.08 -53.49 -21.54
CA GLN A 106 -1.04 -53.37 -22.47
C GLN A 106 -0.58 -52.65 -23.73
N ARG A 107 -1.49 -52.47 -24.67
CA ARG A 107 -1.24 -51.74 -25.90
C ARG A 107 -2.31 -50.68 -26.03
N ALA A 108 -1.90 -49.49 -26.49
CA ALA A 108 -2.81 -48.39 -26.71
C ALA A 108 -2.27 -47.47 -27.80
N GLU A 109 -3.16 -46.82 -28.50
CA GLU A 109 -2.80 -45.92 -29.59
C GLU A 109 -2.51 -44.52 -29.04
N LYS A 110 -1.40 -43.94 -29.51
CA LYS A 110 -1.07 -42.55 -29.21
C LYS A 110 -0.50 -41.93 -30.48
N ASP A 111 -1.08 -40.80 -30.90
CA ASP A 111 -0.66 -40.08 -32.11
C ASP A 111 -0.69 -40.99 -33.35
N GLY A 112 -1.67 -41.87 -33.41
CA GLY A 112 -1.86 -42.78 -34.55
C GLY A 112 -0.95 -43.99 -34.57
N VAL A 113 -0.14 -44.23 -33.53
CA VAL A 113 0.78 -45.36 -33.44
C VAL A 113 0.41 -46.22 -32.23
N GLU A 114 0.33 -47.51 -32.44
CA GLU A 114 0.10 -48.45 -31.34
C GLU A 114 1.39 -48.63 -30.55
N LYS A 115 1.31 -48.40 -29.26
CA LYS A 115 2.47 -48.46 -28.37
C LYS A 115 2.19 -49.35 -27.18
N LEU A 116 3.26 -49.85 -26.55
CA LEU A 116 3.14 -50.52 -25.28
C LEU A 116 2.61 -49.50 -24.28
N PHE A 117 1.77 -49.96 -23.37
CA PHE A 117 1.07 -49.08 -22.43
C PHE A 117 1.00 -49.74 -21.07
N TYR A 118 1.27 -48.94 -20.05
CA TYR A 118 1.18 -49.38 -18.68
C TYR A 118 0.19 -48.49 -17.92
N SER A 119 -0.75 -49.15 -17.25
CA SER A 119 -1.76 -48.44 -16.44
C SER A 119 -1.87 -49.15 -15.11
N ALA A 120 -1.81 -48.38 -14.06
CA ALA A 120 -1.94 -48.92 -12.70
C ALA A 120 -2.57 -47.84 -11.80
N SER A 121 -3.16 -48.32 -10.72
CA SER A 121 -3.68 -47.42 -9.69
C SER A 121 -2.67 -47.39 -8.54
N GLN A 122 -2.14 -46.22 -8.28
CA GLN A 122 -1.22 -45.99 -7.16
C GLN A 122 -2.03 -45.57 -5.95
N PRO A 123 -1.98 -46.32 -4.83
CA PRO A 123 -2.76 -45.96 -3.65
C PRO A 123 -2.30 -44.64 -3.10
N GLY A 124 -3.24 -43.82 -2.65
CA GLY A 124 -2.95 -42.57 -1.97
C GLY A 124 -2.38 -42.84 -0.57
N GLN A 125 -1.51 -41.96 -0.12
CA GLN A 125 -0.95 -42.07 1.21
C GLN A 125 -1.97 -41.70 2.27
N PRO A 126 -1.92 -42.32 3.47
CA PRO A 126 -2.78 -41.87 4.55
C PRO A 126 -2.41 -40.48 5.00
N THR A 127 -3.40 -39.67 5.29
CA THR A 127 -3.19 -38.28 5.72
C THR A 127 -2.33 -38.23 6.99
N SER A 128 -2.56 -39.15 7.92
CA SER A 128 -1.81 -39.14 9.18
C SER A 128 -0.30 -39.24 8.97
N ALA A 129 0.14 -39.83 7.86
CA ALA A 129 1.57 -39.93 7.54
C ALA A 129 2.15 -38.66 6.95
N LEU A 130 1.29 -37.73 6.52
CA LEU A 130 1.71 -36.51 5.81
C LEU A 130 1.67 -35.27 6.68
N LEU A 131 0.92 -35.27 7.77
CA LEU A 131 0.60 -34.06 8.52
C LEU A 131 1.81 -33.41 9.19
N SER A 132 2.70 -34.20 9.79
CA SER A 132 3.84 -33.62 10.50
C SER A 132 4.76 -32.84 9.57
N ALA A 133 4.98 -33.35 8.36
CA ALA A 133 5.81 -32.64 7.38
C ALA A 133 5.15 -31.33 6.92
N ILE A 134 3.83 -31.37 6.73
CA ILE A 134 3.09 -30.16 6.35
C ILE A 134 3.22 -29.08 7.42
N VAL A 135 3.04 -29.47 8.70
CA VAL A 135 3.14 -28.52 9.81
C VAL A 135 4.56 -27.98 9.94
N SER A 136 5.54 -28.85 9.84
CA SER A 136 6.93 -28.45 9.95
C SER A 136 7.33 -27.45 8.89
N GLU A 137 6.92 -27.70 7.65
CA GLU A 137 7.20 -26.77 6.56
C GLU A 137 6.49 -25.44 6.75
N ALA A 138 5.24 -25.48 7.24
CA ALA A 138 4.51 -24.23 7.52
C ALA A 138 5.22 -23.40 8.57
N LEU A 139 5.73 -24.03 9.62
CA LEU A 139 6.43 -23.31 10.68
C LEU A 139 7.71 -22.65 10.17
N ASP A 140 8.40 -23.29 9.22
CA ASP A 140 9.60 -22.72 8.63
C ASP A 140 9.30 -21.47 7.80
N LYS A 141 8.07 -21.33 7.30
CA LYS A 141 7.70 -20.21 6.42
C LYS A 141 7.06 -19.04 7.14
N LEU A 142 6.92 -19.09 8.47
CA LEU A 142 6.29 -17.99 9.19
C LEU A 142 7.12 -16.70 9.08
N PRO A 143 6.47 -15.54 8.99
CA PRO A 143 7.18 -14.26 8.91
C PRO A 143 7.65 -13.80 10.29
N ILE A 144 8.70 -14.43 10.80
CA ILE A 144 9.23 -14.17 12.13
C ILE A 144 10.24 -13.03 12.05
N PRO A 145 9.97 -11.90 12.75
CA PRO A 145 10.91 -10.77 12.69
C PRO A 145 12.28 -11.11 13.26
N LYS A 146 12.32 -11.87 14.34
CA LYS A 146 13.60 -12.26 14.95
C LYS A 146 13.44 -13.63 15.59
N ARG A 147 14.33 -14.55 15.23
CA ARG A 147 14.34 -15.90 15.78
C ARG A 147 15.22 -15.95 17.00
N MET A 148 14.90 -16.84 17.91
CA MET A 148 15.70 -17.04 19.10
C MET A 148 15.89 -18.54 19.38
N ARG A 149 16.93 -18.85 20.12
CA ARG A 149 17.20 -20.20 20.63
C ARG A 149 16.93 -20.22 22.13
N TRP A 150 16.72 -21.41 22.66
CA TRP A 150 16.52 -21.57 24.10
C TRP A 150 17.09 -22.89 24.58
N GLY A 151 17.45 -22.95 25.84
CA GLY A 151 18.01 -24.14 26.45
C GLY A 151 19.27 -24.58 25.75
N ASN A 152 19.48 -25.89 25.69
CA ASN A 152 20.63 -26.49 25.01
C ASN A 152 20.33 -26.90 23.58
N SER A 153 19.12 -26.61 23.11
CA SER A 153 18.68 -27.00 21.78
C SER A 153 19.20 -26.03 20.74
N ARG A 154 19.33 -26.53 19.48
CA ARG A 154 19.62 -25.68 18.35
C ARG A 154 18.32 -25.18 17.66
N ALA A 155 17.17 -25.60 18.18
CA ALA A 155 15.90 -25.18 17.62
C ALA A 155 15.75 -23.68 17.72
N GLU A 156 15.20 -23.08 16.67
CA GLU A 156 14.95 -21.63 16.59
C GLU A 156 13.49 -21.38 16.26
N PHE A 157 12.90 -20.47 17.00
CA PHE A 157 11.53 -20.03 16.73
C PHE A 157 11.37 -18.62 17.29
N VAL A 158 10.19 -18.05 17.11
CA VAL A 158 9.94 -16.68 17.58
C VAL A 158 9.96 -16.60 19.11
N ARG A 159 9.54 -17.67 19.78
CA ARG A 159 9.59 -17.80 21.25
C ARG A 159 9.77 -19.28 21.59
N PRO A 160 10.27 -19.60 22.79
CA PRO A 160 10.42 -21.01 23.18
C PRO A 160 9.10 -21.78 23.10
N VAL A 161 9.18 -22.97 22.55
CA VAL A 161 8.04 -23.87 22.40
C VAL A 161 8.02 -24.84 23.57
N HIS A 162 6.88 -24.97 24.22
CA HIS A 162 6.75 -25.80 25.43
C HIS A 162 5.84 -27.01 25.26
N TRP A 163 4.85 -26.93 24.38
CA TRP A 163 3.96 -28.07 24.13
C TRP A 163 3.45 -28.01 22.69
N VAL A 164 3.07 -29.16 22.17
CA VAL A 164 2.51 -29.28 20.82
C VAL A 164 1.36 -30.26 20.86
N ILE A 165 0.26 -29.94 20.20
CA ILE A 165 -0.85 -30.85 19.97
C ILE A 165 -0.91 -31.20 18.50
N GLN A 166 -1.10 -32.47 18.18
CA GLN A 166 -1.39 -32.89 16.84
C GLN A 166 -2.40 -34.05 16.92
N LEU A 167 -3.65 -33.77 16.60
CA LEU A 167 -4.74 -34.77 16.63
C LEU A 167 -5.39 -34.91 15.26
N PHE A 168 -5.57 -36.15 14.83
CA PHE A 168 -6.37 -36.42 13.64
C PHE A 168 -7.48 -37.38 14.06
N GLY A 169 -8.73 -36.87 14.08
CA GLY A 169 -9.78 -37.52 14.82
C GLY A 169 -9.42 -37.52 16.28
N ASP A 170 -9.60 -38.66 16.98
CA ASP A 170 -9.25 -38.73 18.38
C ASP A 170 -7.85 -39.33 18.62
N GLU A 171 -7.05 -39.47 17.57
CA GLU A 171 -5.71 -40.08 17.67
C GLU A 171 -4.62 -39.03 17.55
N VAL A 172 -3.56 -39.19 18.37
CA VAL A 172 -2.40 -38.32 18.29
C VAL A 172 -1.59 -38.68 17.05
N VAL A 173 -1.25 -37.66 16.24
CA VAL A 173 -0.36 -37.85 15.11
C VAL A 173 1.07 -37.69 15.60
N PRO A 174 1.92 -38.73 15.42
CA PRO A 174 3.30 -38.64 15.92
C PRO A 174 4.06 -37.52 15.20
N GLY A 175 4.88 -36.82 15.94
CA GLY A 175 5.74 -35.77 15.40
C GLY A 175 6.52 -35.08 16.50
N GLU A 176 7.62 -34.49 16.12
CA GLU A 176 8.45 -33.72 17.04
C GLU A 176 8.73 -32.37 16.41
N PHE A 177 8.47 -31.31 17.16
CA PHE A 177 8.63 -29.94 16.68
C PHE A 177 9.43 -29.16 17.71
N PHE A 178 10.55 -28.60 17.30
CA PHE A 178 11.42 -27.81 18.19
C PHE A 178 11.82 -28.61 19.45
N GLY A 179 12.01 -29.91 19.29
CA GLY A 179 12.39 -30.79 20.40
C GLY A 179 11.23 -31.22 21.29
N VAL A 180 10.00 -30.87 20.95
CA VAL A 180 8.81 -31.20 21.74
C VAL A 180 7.97 -32.25 21.00
N THR A 181 7.63 -33.33 21.69
CA THR A 181 6.82 -34.39 21.12
C THR A 181 5.34 -34.01 21.10
N ALA A 182 4.68 -34.20 19.98
CA ALA A 182 3.26 -33.90 19.83
C ALA A 182 2.42 -34.82 20.71
N GLY A 183 1.38 -34.27 21.32
CA GLY A 183 0.45 -34.99 22.15
C GLY A 183 -0.95 -34.42 22.04
N ARG A 184 -1.70 -34.51 23.14
CA ARG A 184 -3.07 -34.02 23.18
C ARG A 184 -3.34 -33.05 24.35
N GLU A 185 -2.31 -32.56 25.00
CA GLU A 185 -2.50 -31.68 26.16
C GLU A 185 -2.14 -30.24 25.81
N SER A 186 -3.10 -29.33 26.08
CA SER A 186 -2.84 -27.91 26.05
C SER A 186 -2.61 -27.41 27.48
N ARG A 187 -2.43 -26.09 27.63
CA ARG A 187 -2.27 -25.49 28.96
C ARG A 187 -3.34 -24.43 29.17
N GLY A 188 -3.87 -24.36 30.38
CA GLY A 188 -4.86 -23.36 30.72
C GLY A 188 -4.25 -22.01 31.06
N HIS A 189 -5.10 -21.07 31.42
CA HIS A 189 -4.72 -19.72 31.82
C HIS A 189 -3.73 -19.79 32.99
N ARG A 190 -2.62 -19.04 32.88
CA ARG A 190 -1.54 -19.13 33.84
C ARG A 190 -1.98 -18.91 35.29
N PHE A 191 -2.98 -18.06 35.49
CA PHE A 191 -3.43 -17.71 36.85
C PHE A 191 -4.75 -18.36 37.24
N HIS A 192 -5.65 -18.58 36.28
CA HIS A 192 -6.98 -19.09 36.59
C HIS A 192 -7.10 -20.59 36.41
N ALA A 193 -6.25 -21.21 35.61
CA ALA A 193 -6.33 -22.61 35.29
C ALA A 193 -4.95 -23.15 34.90
N ASP A 194 -3.97 -22.99 35.80
CA ASP A 194 -2.58 -23.37 35.52
C ASP A 194 -2.43 -24.88 35.60
N ARG A 195 -2.92 -25.56 34.56
CA ARG A 195 -2.90 -27.01 34.49
C ARG A 195 -2.97 -27.45 33.03
N ALA A 196 -2.69 -28.73 32.82
CA ALA A 196 -2.84 -29.34 31.51
C ALA A 196 -4.32 -29.54 31.21
N ILE A 197 -4.70 -29.28 29.97
CA ILE A 197 -6.06 -29.51 29.47
C ILE A 197 -5.98 -30.59 28.41
N GLU A 198 -6.56 -31.75 28.72
CA GLU A 198 -6.54 -32.85 27.76
C GLU A 198 -7.62 -32.62 26.70
N ILE A 199 -7.23 -32.64 25.43
CA ILE A 199 -8.13 -32.46 24.31
C ILE A 199 -8.55 -33.83 23.81
N ASP A 200 -9.78 -34.21 24.00
CA ASP A 200 -10.26 -35.53 23.62
C ASP A 200 -10.50 -35.63 22.10
N SER A 201 -10.96 -34.55 21.48
CA SER A 201 -11.14 -34.53 20.03
C SER A 201 -11.01 -33.10 19.53
N PRO A 202 -10.63 -32.94 18.25
CA PRO A 202 -10.43 -31.58 17.71
C PRO A 202 -11.63 -30.67 17.84
N ALA A 203 -12.85 -31.19 17.64
CA ALA A 203 -14.05 -30.35 17.65
C ALA A 203 -14.31 -29.75 19.04
N ASN A 204 -13.79 -30.35 20.10
CA ASN A 204 -14.01 -29.88 21.46
C ASN A 204 -12.95 -28.87 21.93
N TYR A 205 -11.96 -28.58 21.10
CA TYR A 205 -10.81 -27.79 21.50
C TYR A 205 -11.18 -26.43 22.08
N ALA A 206 -11.92 -25.63 21.31
CA ALA A 206 -12.24 -24.26 21.74
C ALA A 206 -13.06 -24.27 23.02
N ALA A 207 -14.05 -25.16 23.11
CA ALA A 207 -14.91 -25.26 24.31
C ALA A 207 -14.12 -25.69 25.54
N LEU A 208 -13.20 -26.65 25.36
CA LEU A 208 -12.38 -27.10 26.49
C LEU A 208 -11.44 -25.99 26.97
N LEU A 209 -10.82 -25.25 26.06
CA LEU A 209 -9.96 -24.13 26.46
C LEU A 209 -10.77 -23.06 27.17
N GLU A 210 -11.96 -22.75 26.72
CA GLU A 210 -12.77 -21.72 27.37
C GLU A 210 -13.29 -22.18 28.72
N ASN A 211 -13.89 -23.38 28.78
CA ASN A 211 -14.57 -23.83 29.97
C ASN A 211 -13.64 -24.35 31.05
N GLN A 212 -12.59 -25.09 30.67
CA GLN A 212 -11.63 -25.62 31.61
C GLN A 212 -10.35 -24.80 31.71
N GLY A 213 -9.96 -24.15 30.58
CA GLY A 213 -8.73 -23.42 30.54
C GLY A 213 -8.84 -21.93 30.83
N HIS A 214 -10.04 -21.41 30.85
CA HIS A 214 -10.31 -19.99 31.09
C HIS A 214 -9.58 -19.12 30.05
N ILE A 215 -9.70 -19.49 28.78
CA ILE A 215 -9.06 -18.84 27.65
C ILE A 215 -10.06 -18.68 26.53
N ILE A 216 -10.07 -17.51 25.88
CA ILE A 216 -10.83 -17.31 24.66
C ILE A 216 -9.87 -17.53 23.49
N PRO A 217 -9.91 -18.69 22.82
CA PRO A 217 -8.86 -19.00 21.84
C PRO A 217 -9.01 -18.31 20.50
N GLN A 218 -10.23 -17.90 20.12
CA GLN A 218 -10.45 -17.22 18.85
C GLN A 218 -9.99 -15.77 18.96
N PHE A 219 -9.01 -15.38 18.17
CA PHE A 219 -8.45 -14.03 18.21
C PHE A 219 -9.50 -12.97 17.90
N ASP A 220 -10.26 -13.17 16.81
CA ASP A 220 -11.24 -12.16 16.41
C ASP A 220 -12.39 -12.05 17.42
N ARG A 221 -12.81 -13.16 17.99
CA ARG A 221 -13.86 -13.14 19.03
C ARG A 221 -13.36 -12.40 20.27
N ARG A 222 -12.12 -12.68 20.68
CA ARG A 222 -11.52 -12.01 21.84
C ARG A 222 -11.36 -10.53 21.61
N ARG A 223 -10.96 -10.15 20.37
CA ARG A 223 -10.80 -8.76 19.98
C ARG A 223 -12.15 -8.03 20.09
N GLU A 224 -13.23 -8.63 19.60
CA GLU A 224 -14.56 -8.03 19.68
C GLU A 224 -15.07 -7.99 21.13
N MET A 225 -14.75 -8.99 21.93
CA MET A 225 -15.09 -8.97 23.37
C MET A 225 -14.43 -7.76 24.04
N ILE A 226 -13.16 -7.50 23.72
CA ILE A 226 -12.46 -6.37 24.30
C ILE A 226 -13.12 -5.07 23.87
N ARG A 227 -13.48 -4.93 22.59
CA ARG A 227 -14.17 -3.74 22.10
C ARG A 227 -15.44 -3.48 22.92
N GLU A 228 -16.25 -4.51 23.07
CA GLU A 228 -17.53 -4.38 23.82
C GLU A 228 -17.30 -4.04 25.29
N LEU A 229 -16.29 -4.66 25.92
CA LEU A 229 -15.98 -4.39 27.31
C LEU A 229 -15.50 -2.95 27.50
N VAL A 230 -14.64 -2.47 26.60
CA VAL A 230 -14.12 -1.10 26.69
C VAL A 230 -15.25 -0.08 26.47
N ILE A 231 -16.11 -0.33 25.49
CA ILE A 231 -17.26 0.54 25.24
C ILE A 231 -18.18 0.57 26.47
N ALA A 232 -18.45 -0.60 27.07
CA ALA A 232 -19.34 -0.69 28.22
C ALA A 232 -18.78 0.06 29.43
N GLU A 233 -17.45 0.01 29.64
CA GLU A 233 -16.83 0.75 30.73
C GLU A 233 -16.99 2.24 30.53
N GLY A 234 -16.87 2.71 29.29
CA GLY A 234 -17.11 4.13 28.99
C GLY A 234 -18.53 4.53 29.29
N VAL A 235 -19.50 3.71 28.91
CA VAL A 235 -20.93 3.99 29.18
C VAL A 235 -21.17 4.10 30.69
N LYS A 236 -20.56 3.21 31.49
CA LYS A 236 -20.71 3.29 32.96
C LYS A 236 -20.22 4.62 33.51
N ALA A 237 -19.22 5.23 32.87
CA ALA A 237 -18.66 6.49 33.29
C ALA A 237 -19.32 7.69 32.61
N ASN A 238 -20.40 7.46 31.88
CA ASN A 238 -21.09 8.49 31.10
C ASN A 238 -20.15 9.13 30.06
N ALA A 239 -19.35 8.31 29.41
CA ALA A 239 -18.31 8.74 28.48
C ALA A 239 -18.37 7.90 27.20
N THR A 240 -17.68 8.38 26.16
CA THR A 240 -17.50 7.62 24.93
C THR A 240 -16.06 7.11 24.87
N SER A 241 -15.89 5.79 24.85
CA SER A 241 -14.59 5.19 24.70
C SER A 241 -14.16 5.32 23.23
N ILE A 242 -12.92 5.68 23.01
CA ILE A 242 -12.37 5.81 21.66
C ILE A 242 -11.53 4.56 21.38
N ILE A 243 -11.91 3.83 20.34
CA ILE A 243 -11.27 2.56 19.99
C ILE A 243 -10.26 2.78 18.88
N ASP A 244 -8.99 2.67 19.21
CA ASP A 244 -7.90 2.62 18.24
C ASP A 244 -7.80 1.17 17.79
N GLU A 245 -8.03 0.89 16.51
CA GLU A 245 -8.07 -0.49 16.02
C GLU A 245 -6.75 -1.21 16.18
N ALA A 246 -5.64 -0.51 15.98
CA ALA A 246 -4.31 -1.11 16.15
C ALA A 246 -4.05 -1.45 17.62
N LEU A 247 -4.43 -0.56 18.52
CA LEU A 247 -4.31 -0.83 19.94
C LEU A 247 -5.19 -2.00 20.37
N LEU A 248 -6.40 -2.06 19.83
CA LEU A 248 -7.33 -3.16 20.12
C LEU A 248 -6.71 -4.52 19.76
N SER A 249 -6.10 -4.61 18.57
CA SER A 249 -5.43 -5.83 18.15
C SER A 249 -4.24 -6.16 19.05
N GLU A 250 -3.48 -5.14 19.44
CA GLU A 250 -2.34 -5.35 20.31
C GLU A 250 -2.78 -5.87 21.68
N VAL A 251 -3.85 -5.29 22.24
CA VAL A 251 -4.38 -5.73 23.53
C VAL A 251 -4.92 -7.15 23.43
N ALA A 252 -5.61 -7.49 22.34
CA ALA A 252 -6.09 -8.85 22.10
C ALA A 252 -4.94 -9.84 22.05
N SER A 253 -3.74 -9.38 21.66
CA SER A 253 -2.56 -10.21 21.60
C SER A 253 -1.85 -10.35 22.96
N LEU A 254 -2.31 -9.60 23.98
CA LEU A 254 -1.69 -9.62 25.32
C LEU A 254 -2.54 -10.35 26.36
N VAL A 255 -3.82 -10.58 26.08
CA VAL A 255 -4.71 -11.19 27.08
C VAL A 255 -5.40 -12.42 26.51
N UNK A 256 -5.67 -13.20 27.37
CA UNK A 256 -6.24 -14.34 26.98
C UNK A 256 -7.63 -14.38 27.33
N TYR A 257 -7.91 -13.85 28.50
CA TYR A 257 -9.27 -13.73 29.00
C TYR A 257 -9.46 -12.29 29.49
N PRO A 258 -10.13 -11.44 28.69
CA PRO A 258 -10.11 -9.99 28.97
C PRO A 258 -11.09 -9.57 30.06
N VAL A 259 -10.64 -8.62 30.88
CA VAL A 259 -11.47 -7.90 31.87
C VAL A 259 -11.13 -6.42 31.74
N ALA A 260 -12.12 -5.57 31.52
CA ALA A 260 -11.90 -4.14 31.39
C ALA A 260 -12.12 -3.43 32.72
N LEU A 261 -11.24 -2.48 33.02
CA LEU A 261 -11.29 -1.71 34.27
C LEU A 261 -11.07 -0.23 33.95
N THR A 262 -11.83 0.65 34.63
CA THR A 262 -11.71 2.09 34.43
C THR A 262 -10.90 2.71 35.55
N GLY A 263 -9.83 3.43 35.17
CA GLY A 263 -9.05 4.21 36.11
C GLY A 263 -9.23 5.70 35.87
N LYS A 264 -8.72 6.49 36.81
CA LYS A 264 -8.86 7.96 36.77
C LYS A 264 -7.48 8.60 36.93
N PHE A 265 -7.38 9.83 36.43
CA PHE A 265 -6.21 10.64 36.70
C PHE A 265 -6.64 12.07 37.05
N GLU A 266 -5.72 12.84 37.59
CA GLU A 266 -6.03 14.17 38.10
C GLU A 266 -6.37 15.13 36.96
N GLU A 267 -7.41 15.95 37.14
CA GLU A 267 -7.90 16.85 36.10
C GLU A 267 -6.87 17.86 35.64
N HIS A 268 -5.92 18.22 36.48
CA HIS A 268 -4.94 19.23 36.07
C HIS A 268 -4.06 18.78 34.91
N TYR A 269 -3.92 17.47 34.70
CA TYR A 269 -3.17 16.96 33.53
C TYR A 269 -3.85 17.31 32.20
N LEU A 270 -5.15 17.61 32.23
CA LEU A 270 -5.86 18.00 31.02
C LEU A 270 -5.40 19.35 30.45
N GLU A 271 -4.56 20.10 31.17
CA GLU A 271 -3.93 21.30 30.64
C GLU A 271 -2.88 20.99 29.59
N VAL A 272 -2.35 19.75 29.58
CA VAL A 272 -1.43 19.27 28.56
C VAL A 272 -2.24 18.99 27.29
N PRO A 273 -1.68 19.24 26.11
CA PRO A 273 -2.39 18.88 24.87
C PRO A 273 -2.89 17.45 24.90
N PRO A 274 -4.16 17.25 24.53
CA PRO A 274 -4.73 15.89 24.64
C PRO A 274 -3.97 14.84 23.82
N GLU A 275 -3.38 15.23 22.70
CA GLU A 275 -2.64 14.30 21.87
C GLU A 275 -1.45 13.70 22.62
N ALA A 276 -0.78 14.48 23.47
CA ALA A 276 0.33 13.99 24.26
C ALA A 276 -0.14 13.01 25.34
N LEU A 277 -1.25 13.34 25.99
CA LEU A 277 -1.81 12.45 27.01
C LEU A 277 -2.27 11.12 26.38
N ILE A 278 -2.94 11.23 25.25
CA ILE A 278 -3.44 10.05 24.53
C ILE A 278 -2.27 9.13 24.15
N LEU A 279 -1.20 9.73 23.65
CA LEU A 279 -0.03 8.95 23.24
C LEU A 279 0.63 8.28 24.45
N ALA A 280 0.72 8.99 25.58
CA ALA A 280 1.28 8.42 26.79
C ALA A 280 0.45 7.22 27.29
N MET A 281 -0.87 7.36 27.28
CA MET A 281 -1.76 6.28 27.69
C MET A 281 -1.66 5.08 26.76
N LYS A 282 -1.63 5.33 25.45
CA LYS A 282 -1.66 4.28 24.44
C LYS A 282 -0.32 3.57 24.31
N SER A 283 0.78 4.31 24.24
CA SER A 283 2.08 3.73 23.92
C SER A 283 2.69 2.96 25.09
N HIS A 284 2.60 3.51 26.28
CA HIS A 284 3.28 2.92 27.44
C HIS A 284 2.40 1.94 28.19
N GLN A 285 1.13 2.27 28.37
CA GLN A 285 0.24 1.48 29.23
C GLN A 285 -0.82 0.69 28.45
N LYS A 286 -0.87 0.85 27.15
CA LYS A 286 -1.82 0.13 26.30
C LYS A 286 -3.24 0.30 26.76
N THR A 287 -3.64 1.53 27.10
CA THR A 287 -4.97 1.83 27.61
C THR A 287 -5.75 2.66 26.61
N PHE A 288 -7.07 2.63 26.75
CA PHE A 288 -7.99 3.35 25.89
C PHE A 288 -8.44 4.62 26.60
N TYR A 289 -8.65 5.70 25.84
CA TYR A 289 -9.08 6.96 26.41
C TYR A 289 -10.56 7.19 26.13
N CYS A 290 -11.15 8.13 26.86
CA CYS A 290 -12.56 8.46 26.77
C CYS A 290 -12.74 9.95 26.52
N VAL A 291 -13.83 10.29 25.82
CA VAL A 291 -14.17 11.68 25.54
C VAL A 291 -15.60 11.95 25.99
N ASP A 292 -15.93 13.24 26.19
CA ASP A 292 -17.28 13.66 26.51
C ASP A 292 -18.12 13.84 25.24
N ALA A 293 -19.35 14.33 25.40
CA ALA A 293 -20.26 14.49 24.26
C ALA A 293 -19.74 15.48 23.21
N GLU A 294 -18.88 16.41 23.61
CA GLU A 294 -18.27 17.39 22.69
C GLU A 294 -16.94 16.92 22.13
N GLY A 295 -16.50 15.70 22.45
CA GLY A 295 -15.24 15.15 21.95
C GLY A 295 -14.04 15.54 22.76
N LYS A 296 -14.19 16.19 23.91
CA LYS A 296 -13.07 16.57 24.76
C LYS A 296 -12.60 15.41 25.61
N LEU A 297 -11.29 15.31 25.77
CA LEU A 297 -10.69 14.25 26.59
C LEU A 297 -11.16 14.32 28.04
N LEU A 298 -11.55 13.17 28.59
CA LEU A 298 -11.93 13.06 29.99
C LEU A 298 -10.75 12.48 30.79
N PRO A 299 -10.67 12.76 32.11
CA PRO A 299 -9.57 12.24 32.93
C PRO A 299 -9.79 10.80 33.35
N LEU A 300 -10.02 9.94 32.38
CA LEU A 300 -10.31 8.52 32.56
C LEU A 300 -9.47 7.72 31.58
N PHE A 301 -9.15 6.48 31.97
CA PHE A 301 -8.57 5.54 31.03
C PHE A 301 -9.19 4.17 31.29
N ILE A 302 -9.19 3.32 30.27
CA ILE A 302 -9.70 1.97 30.39
C ILE A 302 -8.57 1.01 30.08
N ALA A 303 -8.24 0.19 31.08
CA ALA A 303 -7.21 -0.83 30.95
C ALA A 303 -7.87 -2.19 30.79
N VAL A 304 -7.23 -3.09 30.05
CA VAL A 304 -7.72 -4.45 29.88
C VAL A 304 -6.76 -5.38 30.60
N SER A 305 -7.29 -6.07 31.61
CA SER A 305 -6.55 -7.00 32.43
C SER A 305 -6.73 -8.43 31.92
N ASN A 306 -5.73 -9.25 32.15
CA ASN A 306 -5.78 -10.68 31.85
C ASN A 306 -6.26 -11.50 33.06
N ILE A 307 -6.66 -10.84 34.13
CA ILE A 307 -6.99 -11.50 35.40
C ILE A 307 -8.34 -10.99 35.89
N ILE A 308 -9.19 -11.90 36.32
CA ILE A 308 -10.37 -11.56 37.12
C ILE A 308 -9.88 -11.50 38.56
N SER A 309 -9.72 -10.28 39.06
CA SER A 309 -9.17 -10.09 40.39
C SER A 309 -10.23 -10.27 41.48
N LYS A 310 -9.80 -10.78 42.61
CA LYS A 310 -10.65 -10.82 43.80
C LYS A 310 -10.86 -9.42 44.37
N ASP A 311 -9.98 -8.48 44.02
CA ASP A 311 -10.06 -7.09 44.47
C ASP A 311 -9.80 -6.17 43.30
N PRO A 312 -10.81 -5.90 42.47
CA PRO A 312 -10.61 -5.04 41.29
C PRO A 312 -10.08 -3.64 41.63
N ALA A 313 -10.42 -3.11 42.80
CA ALA A 313 -9.95 -1.78 43.21
C ALA A 313 -8.42 -1.74 43.31
N GLN A 314 -7.79 -2.83 43.75
CA GLN A 314 -6.34 -2.90 43.84
C GLN A 314 -5.69 -2.87 42.44
N VAL A 315 -6.32 -3.55 41.47
CA VAL A 315 -5.83 -3.56 40.12
C VAL A 315 -5.94 -2.17 39.49
N ILE A 316 -7.08 -1.52 39.72
CA ILE A 316 -7.30 -0.15 39.23
C ILE A 316 -6.26 0.79 39.80
N GLU A 317 -6.05 0.72 41.12
CA GLU A 317 -5.05 1.57 41.79
C GLU A 317 -3.65 1.32 41.22
N GLY A 318 -3.31 0.06 40.97
CA GLY A 318 -2.04 -0.28 40.39
C GLY A 318 -1.85 0.33 39.01
N ASN A 319 -2.88 0.28 38.20
CA ASN A 319 -2.82 0.90 36.86
C ASN A 319 -2.70 2.42 36.96
N GLU A 320 -3.45 3.03 37.89
CA GLU A 320 -3.35 4.48 38.12
C GLU A 320 -1.95 4.88 38.56
N ARG A 321 -1.35 4.08 39.43
CA ARG A 321 -0.01 4.35 39.94
C ARG A 321 1.04 4.31 38.83
N VAL A 322 0.86 3.46 37.84
CA VAL A 322 1.80 3.33 36.73
C VAL A 322 1.61 4.46 35.71
N ILE A 323 0.36 4.86 35.45
CA ILE A 323 0.11 5.86 34.42
C ILE A 323 0.44 7.27 34.88
N ARG A 324 0.30 7.54 36.17
CA ARG A 324 0.46 8.90 36.71
C ARG A 324 1.85 9.49 36.43
N PRO A 325 2.98 8.76 36.64
CA PRO A 325 4.28 9.35 36.29
C PRO A 325 4.42 9.71 34.82
N ARG A 326 3.77 8.94 33.93
CA ARG A 326 3.83 9.23 32.50
C ARG A 326 3.13 10.56 32.18
N LEU A 327 1.98 10.78 32.81
CA LEU A 327 1.26 12.05 32.62
C LEU A 327 1.99 13.21 33.27
N ALA A 328 2.63 12.97 34.43
CA ALA A 328 3.42 13.99 35.10
C ALA A 328 4.62 14.41 34.25
N ASP A 329 5.28 13.44 33.59
CA ASP A 329 6.39 13.74 32.69
C ASP A 329 5.91 14.61 31.53
N ALA A 330 4.78 14.24 30.90
CA ALA A 330 4.25 15.02 29.79
C ALA A 330 3.93 16.45 30.23
N SER A 331 3.33 16.60 31.42
CA SER A 331 3.01 17.91 31.97
C SER A 331 4.29 18.73 32.21
N PHE A 332 5.29 18.13 32.78
CA PHE A 332 6.57 18.78 33.05
C PHE A 332 7.23 19.22 31.74
N PHE A 333 7.27 18.37 30.75
CA PHE A 333 7.88 18.71 29.46
C PHE A 333 7.13 19.87 28.81
N PHE A 334 5.80 19.81 28.82
CA PHE A 334 4.99 20.84 28.20
C PHE A 334 5.23 22.20 28.86
N GLU A 335 5.19 22.26 30.20
CA GLU A 335 5.39 23.51 30.94
C GLU A 335 6.81 24.04 30.76
N THR A 336 7.81 23.15 30.75
CA THR A 336 9.20 23.53 30.52
C THR A 336 9.38 24.14 29.13
N ASP A 337 8.81 23.46 28.13
CA ASP A 337 8.94 23.91 26.73
C ASP A 337 8.33 25.32 26.56
N LYS A 338 7.25 25.61 27.27
CA LYS A 338 6.58 26.92 27.15
C LYS A 338 7.40 28.06 27.76
N GLN A 339 8.44 27.76 28.53
CA GLN A 339 9.26 28.81 29.16
C GLN A 339 10.08 29.58 28.15
N VAL A 340 10.33 29.02 26.96
CA VAL A 340 11.09 29.68 25.90
C VAL A 340 10.28 29.65 24.61
N SER A 341 10.57 30.59 23.72
CA SER A 341 9.85 30.65 22.44
C SER A 341 10.31 29.54 21.52
N LEU A 342 9.44 29.19 20.61
CA LEU A 342 9.79 28.22 19.58
C LEU A 342 11.01 28.68 18.76
N UNK A 343 11.03 29.77 18.32
CA UNK A 343 12.04 30.31 17.64
C UNK A 343 13.30 30.22 18.23
N SER A 344 13.32 30.21 19.62
CA SER A 344 14.61 30.16 20.32
C SER A 344 15.40 28.89 20.01
N HIS A 345 14.75 27.86 19.49
CA HIS A 345 15.36 26.60 19.15
C HIS A 345 16.00 26.57 17.77
N LEU A 346 15.79 27.62 16.98
CA LEU A 346 16.24 27.60 15.58
C LEU A 346 17.76 27.38 15.46
N ALA A 347 18.53 28.11 16.26
CA ALA A 347 19.98 27.99 16.20
C ALA A 347 20.48 26.59 16.56
N ALA A 348 19.80 25.90 17.46
CA ALA A 348 20.18 24.56 17.87
C ALA A 348 20.01 23.54 16.75
N LEU A 349 19.22 23.85 15.75
CA LEU A 349 19.04 22.96 14.59
C LEU A 349 20.32 22.83 13.78
N LYS A 350 21.30 23.72 13.97
CA LYS A 350 22.61 23.61 13.35
C LYS A 350 23.38 22.40 13.84
N LYS A 351 22.99 21.83 14.95
CA LYS A 351 23.65 20.64 15.55
C LYS A 351 23.05 19.32 15.06
N ILE A 352 21.94 19.38 14.30
CA ILE A 352 21.25 18.19 13.83
C ILE A 352 21.50 18.04 12.34
N VAL A 353 22.07 16.92 11.92
CA VAL A 353 22.32 16.64 10.52
C VAL A 353 21.00 16.22 9.87
N PHE A 354 20.66 16.88 8.75
CA PHE A 354 19.56 16.43 7.91
C PHE A 354 20.02 15.28 7.02
N GLN A 355 21.09 15.54 6.28
CA GLN A 355 21.74 14.57 5.41
C GLN A 355 23.18 15.09 5.20
N ASP A 356 24.15 14.20 5.22
CA ASP A 356 25.56 14.59 5.22
C ASP A 356 25.93 15.62 4.15
N LYS A 357 25.41 15.43 2.94
CA LYS A 357 25.77 16.30 1.81
C LYS A 357 24.83 17.48 1.66
N LEU A 358 23.68 17.45 2.32
CA LEU A 358 22.65 18.49 2.23
C LEU A 358 22.61 19.39 3.46
N GLY A 359 23.47 19.13 4.41
CA GLY A 359 23.63 20.02 5.56
C GLY A 359 22.76 19.66 6.76
N THR A 360 22.60 20.63 7.62
CA THR A 360 21.87 20.48 8.88
C THR A 360 20.38 20.72 8.68
N VAL A 361 19.61 20.43 9.75
CA VAL A 361 18.18 20.76 9.74
C VAL A 361 17.98 22.28 9.69
N TYR A 362 18.89 23.05 10.28
CA TYR A 362 18.87 24.51 10.13
C TYR A 362 19.01 24.91 8.64
N ASP A 363 19.99 24.32 7.96
CA ASP A 363 20.18 24.61 6.53
C ASP A 363 18.93 24.28 5.74
N ARG A 364 18.30 23.15 6.06
CA ARG A 364 17.05 22.76 5.42
C ARG A 364 15.93 23.76 5.69
N SER A 365 15.81 24.24 6.93
CA SER A 365 14.79 25.24 7.27
C SER A 365 14.98 26.52 6.49
N VAL A 366 16.24 26.97 6.30
CA VAL A 366 16.53 28.15 5.50
C VAL A 366 16.11 27.91 4.04
N ARG A 367 16.45 26.77 3.51
CA ARG A 367 16.01 26.43 2.15
C ARG A 367 14.48 26.45 2.02
N UNK A 368 13.71 25.84 2.99
CA UNK A 368 12.43 25.81 2.99
C UNK A 368 11.92 27.11 2.97
N ALA A 369 12.50 28.07 3.81
CA ALA A 369 11.98 29.43 3.91
C ALA A 369 12.09 30.19 2.60
N ASN A 370 13.23 30.10 1.97
CA ASN A 370 13.46 30.77 0.69
C ASN A 370 12.54 30.22 -0.39
N LEU A 371 12.35 28.91 -0.41
CA LEU A 371 11.50 28.25 -1.40
C LEU A 371 10.03 28.60 -1.16
N SER A 372 9.59 28.57 0.11
CA SER A 372 8.23 28.94 0.45
C SER A 372 7.92 30.39 0.07
N ARG A 373 8.87 31.28 0.33
CA ARG A 373 8.69 32.69 -0.05
C ARG A 373 8.55 32.83 -1.57
N ALA A 374 9.32 32.07 -2.34
CA ALA A 374 9.25 32.12 -3.79
C ALA A 374 7.96 31.52 -4.34
N LEU A 375 7.49 30.45 -3.71
CA LEU A 375 6.27 29.76 -4.17
C LEU A 375 4.99 30.51 -3.79
N ALA A 376 5.02 31.25 -2.68
CA ALA A 376 3.80 31.85 -2.13
C ALA A 376 3.04 32.72 -3.13
N PRO A 377 3.69 33.65 -3.84
CA PRO A 377 2.95 34.47 -4.83
C PRO A 377 2.32 33.62 -5.95
N LEU A 378 2.97 32.54 -6.32
CA LEU A 378 2.47 31.66 -7.38
C LEU A 378 1.20 30.91 -6.93
N CYS A 379 1.01 30.79 -5.62
CA CYS A 379 -0.15 30.10 -5.04
C CYS A 379 -1.20 31.07 -4.50
N GLY A 380 -0.93 32.38 -4.54
CA GLY A 380 -1.82 33.35 -3.92
C GLY A 380 -1.71 33.42 -2.41
N ALA A 381 -0.57 32.99 -1.86
CA ALA A 381 -0.34 33.00 -0.42
C ALA A 381 0.53 34.20 -0.02
N ASP A 382 0.55 34.50 1.30
CA ASP A 382 1.35 35.58 1.84
C ASP A 382 2.80 35.12 2.01
N PRO A 383 3.75 35.70 1.28
CA PRO A 383 5.15 35.23 1.37
C PRO A 383 5.78 35.42 2.75
N VAL A 384 5.39 36.43 3.49
CA VAL A 384 5.94 36.69 4.84
C VAL A 384 5.50 35.57 5.79
N LEU A 385 4.21 35.24 5.77
CA LEU A 385 3.70 34.14 6.61
C LEU A 385 4.32 32.80 6.24
N CYS A 386 4.46 32.53 4.93
CA CYS A 386 5.04 31.28 4.49
C CYS A 386 6.50 31.15 4.91
N GLU A 387 7.26 32.22 4.80
CA GLU A 387 8.66 32.24 5.22
C GLU A 387 8.78 32.01 6.72
N ARG A 388 7.93 32.70 7.50
CA ARG A 388 7.96 32.55 8.98
C ARG A 388 7.62 31.10 9.37
N ALA A 389 6.59 30.51 8.75
CA ALA A 389 6.21 29.13 9.03
C ALA A 389 7.36 28.19 8.75
N ALA A 390 8.06 28.39 7.63
CA ALA A 390 9.19 27.54 7.26
C ALA A 390 10.34 27.63 8.27
N MET A 391 10.66 28.84 8.74
CA MET A 391 11.74 29.01 9.70
C MET A 391 11.42 28.34 11.03
N LEU A 392 10.15 28.32 11.42
CA LEU A 392 9.73 27.70 12.68
C LEU A 392 9.46 26.20 12.53
N SER A 393 9.38 25.71 11.31
CA SER A 393 8.77 24.41 11.01
C SER A 393 9.42 23.21 11.71
N LYS A 394 10.74 23.27 11.94
CA LYS A 394 11.47 22.15 12.54
C LYS A 394 11.95 22.45 13.96
N CYS A 395 11.59 23.61 14.49
CA CYS A 395 12.07 24.03 15.81
C CYS A 395 11.59 23.12 16.92
N ASP A 396 10.40 22.52 16.77
CA ASP A 396 9.86 21.66 17.83
C ASP A 396 10.66 20.35 18.00
N LEU A 397 11.53 20.02 17.05
CA LEU A 397 12.43 18.87 17.22
C LEU A 397 13.33 19.04 18.43
N MET A 398 13.58 20.27 18.84
CA MET A 398 14.45 20.57 19.97
C MET A 398 13.71 20.65 21.30
N THR A 399 12.39 20.49 21.28
CA THR A 399 11.60 20.56 22.52
C THR A 399 11.66 19.26 23.28
N ASN A 400 11.42 19.33 24.60
CA ASN A 400 11.37 18.13 25.42
C ASN A 400 10.25 17.19 25.03
N MET A 401 9.09 17.76 24.70
CA MET A 401 7.92 16.95 24.35
C MET A 401 8.18 16.12 23.09
N VAL A 402 8.73 16.72 22.03
CA VAL A 402 9.01 15.98 20.81
C VAL A 402 10.18 15.02 21.01
N GLY A 403 11.14 15.38 21.87
CA GLY A 403 12.22 14.47 22.23
C GLY A 403 11.71 13.18 22.86
N GLU A 404 10.67 13.29 23.68
CA GLU A 404 10.05 12.13 24.32
C GLU A 404 9.07 11.43 23.39
N PHE A 405 8.27 12.22 22.66
CA PHE A 405 7.21 11.69 21.76
C PHE A 405 7.47 12.20 20.36
N ALA A 406 8.31 11.50 19.63
CA ALA A 406 8.71 11.94 18.27
C ALA A 406 7.52 12.08 17.32
N ASP A 407 6.47 11.27 17.52
CA ASP A 407 5.29 11.33 16.68
C ASP A 407 4.54 12.66 16.78
N LEU A 408 4.85 13.47 17.80
CA LEU A 408 4.16 14.74 17.99
C LEU A 408 4.86 15.91 17.28
N GLN A 409 5.90 15.63 16.48
CA GLN A 409 6.54 16.73 15.74
C GLN A 409 5.53 17.36 14.79
N GLY A 410 5.62 18.64 14.63
CA GLY A 410 4.65 19.41 13.86
C GLY A 410 3.48 19.83 14.74
N LEU A 411 2.82 18.87 15.34
CA LEU A 411 1.68 19.18 16.22
C LEU A 411 2.10 20.02 17.41
N MET A 412 3.19 19.63 18.07
CA MET A 412 3.68 20.41 19.20
C MET A 412 4.19 21.77 18.77
N GLY A 413 4.80 21.84 17.59
CA GLY A 413 5.18 23.13 17.02
C GLY A 413 3.99 24.07 16.89
N ARG A 414 2.84 23.54 16.49
CA ARG A 414 1.61 24.34 16.40
C ARG A 414 1.20 24.88 17.77
N TYR A 415 1.17 24.01 18.77
CA TYR A 415 0.78 24.44 20.13
C TYR A 415 1.73 25.50 20.66
N TYR A 416 3.03 25.30 20.48
CA TYR A 416 4.02 26.24 20.98
C TYR A 416 4.00 27.57 20.22
N ALA A 417 3.78 27.53 18.90
CA ALA A 417 3.67 28.73 18.10
C ALA A 417 2.46 29.57 18.56
N LEU A 418 1.33 28.91 18.79
CA LEU A 418 0.14 29.60 19.30
C LEU A 418 0.40 30.20 20.66
N ASN A 419 1.08 29.47 21.54
CA ASN A 419 1.44 29.99 22.86
C ASN A 419 2.33 31.22 22.76
N ASP A 420 3.19 31.27 21.74
CA ASP A 420 4.12 32.38 21.53
C ASP A 420 3.44 33.59 20.88
N GLY A 421 2.20 33.48 20.47
CA GLY A 421 1.50 34.58 19.81
C GLY A 421 1.72 34.67 18.31
N GLU A 422 2.23 33.61 17.68
CA GLU A 422 2.38 33.60 16.23
C GLU A 422 1.01 33.60 15.55
N PRO A 423 0.92 34.12 14.32
CA PRO A 423 -0.35 34.04 13.60
C PRO A 423 -0.86 32.61 13.47
N ALA A 424 -2.16 32.47 13.55
CA ALA A 424 -2.78 31.14 13.48
C ALA A 424 -2.38 30.38 12.20
N GLU A 425 -2.28 31.08 11.06
CA GLU A 425 -1.88 30.47 9.81
C GLU A 425 -0.48 29.88 9.89
N VAL A 426 0.45 30.57 10.55
CA VAL A 426 1.82 30.10 10.74
C VAL A 426 1.79 28.83 11.61
N ALA A 427 1.07 28.88 12.72
CA ALA A 427 1.00 27.74 13.64
C ALA A 427 0.41 26.51 12.94
N GLU A 428 -0.70 26.69 12.22
CA GLU A 428 -1.33 25.58 11.53
C GLU A 428 -0.41 24.99 10.47
N ALA A 429 0.35 25.84 9.77
CA ALA A 429 1.27 25.38 8.72
C ALA A 429 2.36 24.48 9.29
N ILE A 430 2.84 24.76 10.49
CA ILE A 430 3.88 23.94 11.13
C ILE A 430 3.41 22.49 11.26
N ASP A 431 2.15 22.30 11.61
CA ASP A 431 1.58 20.97 11.72
C ASP A 431 1.28 20.36 10.34
N GLU A 432 0.72 21.17 9.44
CA GLU A 432 0.24 20.70 8.14
C GLU A 432 1.34 20.36 7.16
N GLN A 433 2.57 20.78 7.42
CA GLN A 433 3.68 20.61 6.46
C GLN A 433 3.94 19.15 6.10
N TYR A 434 3.58 18.23 6.97
CA TYR A 434 3.85 16.81 6.76
C TYR A 434 2.75 16.10 5.99
N ARG A 435 1.64 16.77 5.74
CA ARG A 435 0.51 16.16 5.04
C ARG A 435 0.71 16.18 3.53
N PRO A 436 0.24 15.17 2.83
CA PRO A 436 -0.29 13.91 3.35
C PRO A 436 0.87 12.98 3.77
N ARG A 437 0.71 12.28 4.90
CA ARG A 437 1.76 11.43 5.44
C ARG A 437 1.67 10.00 4.93
N PHE A 438 0.51 9.64 4.39
CA PHE A 438 0.24 8.32 3.86
C PHE A 438 -0.91 8.41 2.86
N ALA A 439 -1.14 7.33 2.12
CA ALA A 439 -2.24 7.30 1.14
C ALA A 439 -3.57 7.51 1.85
N GLY A 440 -4.35 8.46 1.35
CA GLY A 440 -5.66 8.78 1.93
C GLY A 440 -5.64 9.77 3.06
N ASP A 441 -4.45 10.23 3.50
CA ASP A 441 -4.36 11.24 4.56
C ASP A 441 -4.95 12.56 4.08
N ASP A 442 -5.33 13.39 5.05
CA ASP A 442 -5.80 14.75 4.77
C ASP A 442 -4.67 15.58 4.17
N LEU A 443 -5.04 16.53 3.33
CA LEU A 443 -4.13 17.53 2.80
C LEU A 443 -4.06 18.74 3.74
N PRO A 444 -3.03 19.61 3.61
CA PRO A 444 -3.03 20.86 4.35
C PRO A 444 -4.32 21.63 4.10
N ALA A 445 -4.97 22.08 5.18
CA ALA A 445 -6.23 22.80 5.05
C ALA A 445 -6.01 24.24 4.62
N GLY A 446 -4.95 24.88 5.15
CA GLY A 446 -4.65 26.26 4.85
C GLY A 446 -3.69 26.44 3.70
N LEU A 447 -3.71 27.62 3.11
CA LEU A 447 -2.83 27.92 1.98
C LEU A 447 -1.37 28.01 2.41
N THR A 448 -1.09 28.63 3.55
CA THR A 448 0.28 28.69 4.08
C THR A 448 0.83 27.29 4.33
N GLY A 449 0.02 26.42 4.91
CA GLY A 449 0.42 25.03 5.14
C GLY A 449 0.66 24.28 3.85
N ALA A 450 -0.16 24.54 2.84
CA ALA A 450 0.02 23.91 1.53
C ALA A 450 1.35 24.32 0.90
N VAL A 451 1.68 25.61 0.94
CA VAL A 451 2.94 26.11 0.39
C VAL A 451 4.13 25.47 1.11
N LEU A 452 4.07 25.43 2.43
CA LEU A 452 5.16 24.83 3.21
C LEU A 452 5.29 23.34 2.92
N ALA A 453 4.17 22.64 2.81
CA ALA A 453 4.20 21.19 2.49
C ALA A 453 4.82 20.93 1.11
N ILE A 454 4.47 21.79 0.14
CA ILE A 454 5.06 21.71 -1.21
C ILE A 454 6.57 21.93 -1.12
N ALA A 455 7.00 22.97 -0.41
CA ALA A 455 8.42 23.29 -0.28
C ALA A 455 9.19 22.17 0.39
N GLU A 456 8.62 21.58 1.44
CA GLU A 456 9.25 20.51 2.20
C GLU A 456 9.50 19.28 1.30
N LYS A 457 8.50 18.92 0.51
CA LYS A 457 8.60 17.77 -0.38
C LYS A 457 9.55 18.03 -1.54
N LEU A 458 9.49 19.24 -2.10
CA LEU A 458 10.39 19.63 -3.19
C LEU A 458 11.84 19.65 -2.73
N ASP A 459 12.12 20.17 -1.54
CA ASP A 459 13.49 20.22 -1.04
C ASP A 459 14.05 18.81 -0.84
N THR A 460 13.26 17.92 -0.26
CA THR A 460 13.71 16.54 -0.06
C THR A 460 14.01 15.88 -1.40
N LEU A 461 13.05 15.95 -2.31
CA LEU A 461 13.19 15.29 -3.61
C LEU A 461 14.38 15.86 -4.39
N SER A 462 14.44 17.18 -4.50
CA SER A 462 15.52 17.84 -5.27
C SER A 462 16.88 17.57 -4.65
N GLY A 463 16.97 17.63 -3.32
CA GLY A 463 18.22 17.38 -2.63
C GLY A 463 18.74 15.97 -2.86
N LEU A 464 17.87 14.98 -2.78
CA LEU A 464 18.30 13.60 -2.93
C LEU A 464 18.66 13.26 -4.38
N PHE A 465 17.96 13.85 -5.35
CA PHE A 465 18.38 13.71 -6.73
C PHE A 465 19.73 14.38 -6.97
N ALA A 466 19.93 15.55 -6.35
CA ALA A 466 21.17 16.31 -6.54
C ALA A 466 22.40 15.58 -6.00
N ILE A 467 22.22 14.75 -4.96
CA ILE A 467 23.34 13.98 -4.41
C ILE A 467 23.42 12.56 -4.97
N GLY A 468 22.65 12.28 -6.02
CA GLY A 468 22.71 10.99 -6.70
C GLY A 468 22.07 9.83 -5.99
N GLN A 469 21.00 10.09 -5.22
CA GLN A 469 20.29 9.04 -4.49
C GLN A 469 18.79 8.98 -4.81
N PRO A 470 18.45 8.90 -6.11
CA PRO A 470 17.05 8.73 -6.46
C PRO A 470 16.55 7.32 -6.10
N PRO A 471 15.24 7.12 -6.03
CA PRO A 471 14.70 5.76 -5.83
C PRO A 471 15.08 4.86 -7.00
N THR A 472 15.37 3.60 -6.73
CA THR A 472 15.70 2.62 -7.77
C THR A 472 14.99 1.31 -7.47
N GLY A 473 14.23 0.78 -8.45
CA GLY A 473 13.51 -0.48 -8.29
C GLY A 473 12.63 -0.45 -7.06
N SER A 474 12.83 -1.40 -6.16
CA SER A 474 12.08 -1.47 -4.92
C SER A 474 12.69 -0.62 -3.80
N LYS A 475 13.87 -0.05 -4.04
CA LYS A 475 14.60 0.71 -3.01
C LYS A 475 14.20 2.18 -3.05
N ASP A 476 13.67 2.64 -1.92
CA ASP A 476 13.26 4.04 -1.76
C ASP A 476 13.40 4.41 -0.28
N PRO A 477 14.64 4.47 0.22
CA PRO A 477 14.85 4.63 1.67
C PRO A 477 14.35 5.97 2.21
N PHE A 478 14.15 6.98 1.35
CA PHE A 478 13.69 8.30 1.78
C PHE A 478 12.22 8.53 1.45
N ALA A 479 11.52 7.49 0.99
CA ALA A 479 10.09 7.57 0.66
C ALA A 479 9.79 8.68 -0.34
N LEU A 480 10.64 8.83 -1.37
CA LEU A 480 10.45 9.88 -2.36
C LEU A 480 9.22 9.65 -3.23
N ARG A 481 8.85 8.38 -3.46
CA ARG A 481 7.63 8.11 -4.24
C ARG A 481 6.39 8.61 -3.49
N ARG A 482 6.37 8.42 -2.18
CA ARG A 482 5.28 8.94 -1.35
C ARG A 482 5.26 10.46 -1.34
N ALA A 483 6.44 11.07 -1.21
CA ALA A 483 6.55 12.53 -1.23
C ALA A 483 6.05 13.10 -2.56
N ALA A 484 6.41 12.45 -3.66
CA ALA A 484 5.99 12.90 -4.99
C ALA A 484 4.48 12.81 -5.17
N ILE A 485 3.87 11.70 -4.76
CA ILE A 485 2.41 11.56 -4.83
C ILE A 485 1.74 12.61 -3.95
N GLY A 486 2.28 12.84 -2.76
CA GLY A 486 1.74 13.85 -1.86
C GLY A 486 1.78 15.25 -2.48
N LEU A 487 2.90 15.57 -3.12
CA LEU A 487 3.03 16.85 -3.82
C LEU A 487 1.98 16.99 -4.92
N LEU A 488 1.82 15.96 -5.74
CA LEU A 488 0.85 16.00 -6.83
C LEU A 488 -0.58 16.11 -6.30
N ARG A 489 -0.89 15.41 -5.22
CA ARG A 489 -2.22 15.52 -4.61
C ARG A 489 -2.50 16.94 -4.13
N ILE A 490 -1.52 17.58 -3.50
CA ILE A 490 -1.72 18.95 -3.03
C ILE A 490 -1.99 19.87 -4.21
N LEU A 491 -1.17 19.77 -5.26
CA LEU A 491 -1.34 20.66 -6.41
C LEU A 491 -2.68 20.45 -7.11
N ILE A 492 -3.04 19.21 -7.37
CA ILE A 492 -4.25 18.92 -8.14
C ILE A 492 -5.51 19.16 -7.29
N GLU A 493 -5.57 18.60 -6.09
CA GLU A 493 -6.80 18.62 -5.31
C GLU A 493 -7.09 20.00 -4.72
N LYS A 494 -6.05 20.78 -4.44
CA LYS A 494 -6.23 22.17 -3.97
C LYS A 494 -6.19 23.18 -5.12
N GLU A 495 -6.07 22.69 -6.34
CA GLU A 495 -6.08 23.50 -7.56
C GLU A 495 -5.02 24.60 -7.53
N LEU A 496 -3.81 24.23 -7.16
CA LEU A 496 -2.66 25.14 -7.17
C LEU A 496 -1.90 24.89 -8.48
N ASP A 497 -2.11 25.79 -9.44
CA ASP A 497 -1.65 25.58 -10.82
C ASP A 497 -0.18 25.98 -10.96
N LEU A 498 0.71 25.15 -10.39
CA LEU A 498 2.15 25.33 -10.50
C LEU A 498 2.73 24.50 -11.62
N ASP A 499 3.80 25.02 -12.22
CA ASP A 499 4.60 24.30 -13.22
C ASP A 499 5.68 23.53 -12.47
N LEU A 500 5.70 22.22 -12.60
CA LEU A 500 6.68 21.38 -11.89
C LEU A 500 8.10 21.71 -12.29
N ALA A 501 8.34 22.06 -13.56
CA ALA A 501 9.69 22.44 -13.98
C ALA A 501 10.16 23.70 -13.25
N THR A 502 9.28 24.68 -13.08
CA THR A 502 9.59 25.89 -12.31
C THR A 502 9.84 25.53 -10.83
N CYS A 503 9.01 24.66 -10.26
CA CYS A 503 9.18 24.23 -8.87
C CYS A 503 10.54 23.59 -8.65
N ILE A 504 10.94 22.70 -9.55
CA ILE A 504 12.24 22.01 -9.45
C ILE A 504 13.38 23.01 -9.58
N GLU A 505 13.27 23.93 -10.52
CA GLU A 505 14.26 24.97 -10.71
C GLU A 505 14.46 25.78 -9.42
N LEU A 506 13.35 26.20 -8.80
CA LEU A 506 13.41 26.96 -7.54
C LEU A 506 14.03 26.13 -6.41
N ALA A 507 13.69 24.86 -6.33
CA ALA A 507 14.23 23.99 -5.29
C ALA A 507 15.73 23.77 -5.47
N PHE A 508 16.18 23.55 -6.70
CA PHE A 508 17.60 23.38 -6.97
C PHE A 508 18.40 24.64 -6.73
N ALA A 509 17.78 25.81 -6.92
CA ALA A 509 18.45 27.09 -6.60
C ALA A 509 18.84 27.17 -5.14
N GLY A 510 18.10 26.53 -4.25
CA GLY A 510 18.42 26.49 -2.83
C GLY A 510 19.62 25.63 -2.48
N LEU A 511 20.07 24.80 -3.42
CA LEU A 511 21.20 23.89 -3.19
C LEU A 511 22.54 24.48 -3.63
N LYS A 512 22.53 25.64 -4.25
CA LYS A 512 23.74 26.20 -4.88
C LYS A 512 24.85 26.56 -3.90
N ASP A 513 24.51 26.79 -2.63
CA ASP A 513 25.52 27.14 -1.63
C ASP A 513 26.18 25.93 -0.98
N LEU A 514 25.71 24.72 -1.33
CA LEU A 514 26.32 23.49 -0.85
C LEU A 514 27.61 23.18 -1.62
N ASP A 515 28.44 22.29 -1.05
CA ASP A 515 29.71 21.91 -1.68
C ASP A 515 29.46 21.31 -3.06
N ALA A 516 29.96 21.97 -4.09
CA ALA A 516 29.75 21.55 -5.48
C ALA A 516 30.29 20.15 -5.77
N ALA A 517 31.23 19.66 -4.95
CA ALA A 517 31.75 18.31 -5.13
C ALA A 517 30.71 17.25 -4.75
N ASN A 518 29.73 17.62 -3.94
CA ASN A 518 28.70 16.68 -3.44
C ASN A 518 27.38 16.80 -4.17
N VAL A 519 27.10 17.94 -4.80
CA VAL A 519 25.78 18.26 -5.30
C VAL A 519 25.84 18.54 -6.79
N ASP A 520 24.99 17.88 -7.54
CA ASP A 520 24.89 18.09 -8.98
C ASP A 520 23.62 18.88 -9.31
N UNK A 521 23.52 20.03 -9.53
CA UNK A 521 22.59 20.82 -9.82
C UNK A 521 22.43 20.99 -11.18
N SER A 522 22.88 20.14 -12.15
CA SER A 522 22.85 20.30 -13.60
C SER A 522 21.46 20.20 -14.18
N ASP A 523 21.29 20.66 -15.39
CA ASP A 523 19.99 20.52 -16.08
C ASP A 523 19.60 19.07 -16.24
N LYS A 524 20.56 18.18 -16.40
CA LYS A 524 20.31 16.75 -16.54
C LYS A 524 19.63 16.18 -15.29
N VAL A 525 20.14 16.51 -14.12
CA VAL A 525 19.59 16.02 -12.86
C VAL A 525 18.22 16.65 -12.60
N GLN A 526 18.06 17.94 -12.93
CA GLN A 526 16.77 18.58 -12.79
C GLN A 526 15.73 17.92 -13.70
N GLN A 527 16.13 17.55 -14.91
CA GLN A 527 15.24 16.85 -15.82
C GLN A 527 14.87 15.47 -15.28
N GLN A 528 15.82 14.77 -14.67
CA GLN A 528 15.53 13.48 -14.05
C GLN A 528 14.50 13.61 -12.93
N ALA A 529 14.63 14.65 -12.12
CA ALA A 529 13.67 14.91 -11.05
C ALA A 529 12.27 15.19 -11.60
N LEU A 530 12.22 16.00 -12.67
CA LEU A 530 10.95 16.31 -13.31
C LEU A 530 10.30 15.04 -13.88
N GLU A 531 11.07 14.22 -14.55
CA GLU A 531 10.56 12.97 -15.11
C GLU A 531 10.06 12.04 -14.02
N PHE A 532 10.75 12.01 -12.89
CA PHE A 532 10.30 11.22 -11.76
C PHE A 532 8.91 11.67 -11.27
N LEU A 533 8.71 12.98 -11.16
CA LEU A 533 7.40 13.51 -10.77
C LEU A 533 6.33 13.19 -11.80
N LEU A 534 6.65 13.34 -13.08
CA LEU A 534 5.69 13.05 -14.14
C LEU A 534 5.31 11.56 -14.17
N ASP A 535 6.28 10.69 -13.87
CA ASP A 535 5.99 9.25 -13.76
C ASP A 535 5.00 8.98 -12.63
N ARG A 536 5.06 9.76 -11.55
CA ARG A 536 4.13 9.55 -10.45
C ARG A 536 2.71 9.99 -10.81
N LEU A 537 2.54 10.82 -11.83
CA LEU A 537 1.21 11.14 -12.34
C LEU A 537 0.50 9.89 -12.85
N GLN A 538 1.24 8.94 -13.41
CA GLN A 538 0.66 7.69 -13.87
C GLN A 538 0.05 6.91 -12.70
N ALA A 539 0.78 6.81 -11.59
CA ALA A 539 0.28 6.13 -10.40
C ALA A 539 -0.96 6.84 -9.84
N TRP A 540 -0.91 8.17 -9.78
CA TRP A 540 -2.06 8.95 -9.32
C TRP A 540 -3.27 8.71 -10.19
N SER A 541 -3.08 8.73 -11.51
CA SER A 541 -4.16 8.53 -12.48
C SER A 541 -4.77 7.14 -12.36
N SER A 542 -3.93 6.12 -12.22
CA SER A 542 -4.39 4.74 -12.08
C SER A 542 -5.25 4.58 -10.83
N ASP A 543 -4.83 5.19 -9.73
CA ASP A 543 -5.59 5.14 -8.47
C ASP A 543 -6.95 5.83 -8.60
N LYS A 544 -7.05 6.84 -9.48
CA LYS A 544 -8.31 7.55 -9.72
C LYS A 544 -9.19 6.88 -10.78
N GLY A 545 -8.78 5.75 -11.30
CA GLY A 545 -9.56 4.99 -12.27
C GLY A 545 -9.46 5.49 -13.70
N ILE A 546 -8.44 6.28 -14.01
CA ILE A 546 -8.23 6.79 -15.35
C ILE A 546 -7.60 5.70 -16.22
N SER A 547 -8.17 5.45 -17.39
CA SER A 547 -7.68 4.37 -18.25
C SER A 547 -6.29 4.69 -18.80
N PRO A 548 -5.47 3.65 -19.09
CA PRO A 548 -4.15 3.88 -19.68
C PRO A 548 -4.21 4.67 -21.00
N ALA A 549 -5.23 4.44 -21.84
CA ALA A 549 -5.34 5.15 -23.11
C ALA A 549 -5.54 6.64 -22.89
N VAL A 550 -6.41 7.02 -21.96
CA VAL A 550 -6.64 8.43 -21.64
C VAL A 550 -5.38 9.06 -21.08
N PHE A 551 -4.71 8.37 -20.15
CA PHE A 551 -3.47 8.88 -19.58
C PHE A 551 -2.42 9.12 -20.68
N GLN A 552 -2.21 8.14 -21.56
CA GLN A 552 -1.20 8.25 -22.61
C GLN A 552 -1.53 9.37 -23.60
N SER A 553 -2.80 9.58 -23.89
CA SER A 553 -3.20 10.62 -24.83
C SER A 553 -2.79 12.00 -24.32
N VAL A 554 -2.81 12.22 -23.02
CA VAL A 554 -2.42 13.50 -22.43
C VAL A 554 -0.91 13.56 -22.22
N MET A 555 -0.29 12.48 -21.74
CA MET A 555 1.14 12.47 -21.51
C MET A 555 1.97 12.57 -22.79
N ALA A 556 1.35 12.24 -23.93
CA ALA A 556 2.03 12.45 -25.22
C ALA A 556 2.40 13.92 -25.45
N LEU A 557 1.70 14.85 -24.84
CA LEU A 557 1.99 16.28 -24.92
C LEU A 557 2.98 16.73 -23.86
N LYS A 558 3.37 15.85 -22.94
CA LYS A 558 4.32 16.13 -21.86
C LYS A 558 3.95 17.37 -21.04
N PRO A 559 2.74 17.45 -20.50
CA PRO A 559 2.36 18.60 -19.67
C PRO A 559 3.14 18.58 -18.36
N THR A 560 3.56 19.76 -17.91
CA THR A 560 4.33 19.89 -16.67
C THR A 560 3.55 20.57 -15.56
N ARG A 561 2.28 20.90 -15.82
CA ARG A 561 1.39 21.53 -14.82
C ARG A 561 0.33 20.53 -14.40
N PRO A 562 0.39 19.99 -13.18
CA PRO A 562 -0.55 18.93 -12.77
C PRO A 562 -2.02 19.33 -12.82
N VAL A 563 -2.37 20.59 -12.51
CA VAL A 563 -3.75 21.05 -12.61
C VAL A 563 -4.22 21.00 -14.07
N ASP A 564 -3.38 21.48 -14.98
CA ASP A 564 -3.67 21.44 -16.41
C ASP A 564 -3.77 20.00 -16.90
N PHE A 565 -2.85 19.14 -16.44
CA PHE A 565 -2.88 17.72 -16.77
C PHE A 565 -4.24 17.10 -16.36
N ASP A 566 -4.69 17.39 -15.16
CA ASP A 566 -5.96 16.85 -14.67
C ASP A 566 -7.14 17.32 -15.51
N ARG A 567 -7.15 18.60 -15.87
CA ARG A 567 -8.23 19.15 -16.72
C ARG A 567 -8.26 18.45 -18.07
N ARG A 568 -7.09 18.21 -18.67
CA ARG A 568 -7.01 17.49 -19.94
C ARG A 568 -7.50 16.06 -19.82
N VAL A 569 -7.08 15.37 -18.76
CA VAL A 569 -7.48 13.98 -18.54
C VAL A 569 -9.00 13.86 -18.36
N GLN A 570 -9.58 14.76 -17.58
CA GLN A 570 -11.04 14.75 -17.39
C GLN A 570 -11.76 15.03 -18.71
N ALA A 571 -11.23 15.95 -19.51
CA ALA A 571 -11.82 16.28 -20.80
C ALA A 571 -11.73 15.11 -21.78
N VAL A 572 -10.60 14.41 -21.81
CA VAL A 572 -10.43 13.27 -22.71
C VAL A 572 -11.34 12.11 -22.28
N ALA A 573 -11.46 11.87 -20.98
CA ALA A 573 -12.36 10.84 -20.49
C ALA A 573 -13.79 11.11 -20.90
N HIS A 574 -14.22 12.37 -20.82
CA HIS A 574 -15.55 12.76 -21.28
C HIS A 574 -15.67 12.58 -22.80
N PHE A 575 -14.66 13.02 -23.56
CA PHE A 575 -14.66 12.89 -25.01
C PHE A 575 -14.81 11.43 -25.42
N GLN A 576 -14.13 10.54 -24.72
CA GLN A 576 -14.17 9.11 -25.00
C GLN A 576 -15.59 8.55 -24.88
N SER A 577 -16.42 9.15 -24.04
CA SER A 577 -17.81 8.74 -23.89
C SER A 577 -18.72 9.22 -25.01
N LEU A 578 -18.25 10.14 -25.86
CA LEU A 578 -19.04 10.66 -26.95
C LEU A 578 -19.09 9.67 -28.10
N GLU A 579 -20.24 9.69 -28.83
CA GLU A 579 -20.46 8.82 -29.96
C GLU A 579 -19.42 9.00 -31.07
N GLU A 580 -18.92 10.23 -31.25
CA GLU A 580 -17.95 10.59 -32.27
C GLU A 580 -16.53 10.19 -31.98
N SER A 581 -16.19 9.79 -30.73
CA SER A 581 -14.81 9.65 -30.30
C SER A 581 -14.06 8.54 -31.04
N SER A 582 -14.70 7.42 -31.25
CA SER A 582 -14.05 6.27 -31.88
C SER A 582 -13.58 6.57 -33.29
N ALA A 583 -14.48 7.18 -34.08
CA ALA A 583 -14.15 7.53 -35.46
C ALA A 583 -13.08 8.62 -35.55
N LEU A 584 -13.14 9.61 -34.67
CA LEU A 584 -12.15 10.69 -34.67
C LEU A 584 -10.80 10.22 -34.16
N ALA A 585 -10.78 9.32 -33.19
CA ALA A 585 -9.52 8.73 -32.73
C ALA A 585 -8.83 7.93 -33.85
N ALA A 586 -9.62 7.13 -34.56
CA ALA A 586 -9.10 6.36 -35.70
C ALA A 586 -8.60 7.28 -36.81
N ALA A 587 -9.33 8.34 -37.07
CA ALA A 587 -8.92 9.33 -38.10
C ALA A 587 -7.60 9.99 -37.70
N ASN A 588 -7.47 10.38 -36.44
CA ASN A 588 -6.21 10.98 -35.95
C ASN A 588 -5.04 10.02 -36.05
N LYS A 589 -5.27 8.74 -35.77
CA LYS A 589 -4.23 7.73 -35.89
C LYS A 589 -3.81 7.58 -37.36
N ARG A 590 -4.78 7.55 -38.25
CA ARG A 590 -4.49 7.48 -39.70
C ARG A 590 -3.69 8.69 -40.16
N VAL A 591 -4.11 9.88 -39.73
CA VAL A 591 -3.39 11.12 -40.09
C VAL A 591 -1.95 11.05 -39.56
N SER A 592 -1.77 10.63 -38.32
CA SER A 592 -0.43 10.53 -37.74
C SER A 592 0.47 9.60 -38.57
N ASN A 593 -0.09 8.46 -38.98
CA ASN A 593 0.67 7.51 -39.79
C ASN A 593 1.01 8.08 -41.18
N LEU A 594 0.04 8.78 -41.81
CA LEU A 594 0.28 9.38 -43.10
C LEU A 594 1.37 10.45 -43.04
N LEU A 595 1.32 11.31 -42.02
CA LEU A 595 2.31 12.37 -41.89
C LEU A 595 3.70 11.81 -41.58
N ALA A 596 3.78 10.68 -40.88
CA ALA A 596 5.07 10.05 -40.61
C ALA A 596 5.73 9.48 -41.87
N LYS A 597 4.89 8.98 -42.79
CA LYS A 597 5.42 8.38 -44.04
C LYS A 597 5.72 9.40 -45.11
N GLN A 598 5.10 10.58 -45.04
CA GLN A 598 5.27 11.64 -46.05
C GLN A 598 6.01 12.80 -45.41
N GLU A 599 6.98 13.37 -46.10
CA GLU A 599 7.68 14.53 -45.60
C GLU A 599 6.79 15.77 -45.81
N VAL A 600 6.22 16.24 -44.70
CA VAL A 600 5.34 17.41 -44.71
C VAL A 600 5.99 18.51 -43.88
N LEU A 601 6.14 19.69 -44.41
CA LEU A 601 6.67 20.81 -43.66
C LEU A 601 5.70 21.21 -42.57
N ALA A 602 6.24 21.47 -41.35
CA ALA A 602 5.42 21.79 -40.19
C ALA A 602 4.54 23.03 -40.43
N ASP A 603 4.99 23.96 -41.25
CA ASP A 603 4.29 25.20 -41.52
C ASP A 603 3.57 25.19 -42.88
N ALA A 604 3.33 24.01 -43.46
CA ALA A 604 2.61 23.91 -44.72
C ALA A 604 1.22 24.55 -44.58
N VAL A 605 0.87 25.39 -45.55
CA VAL A 605 -0.37 26.14 -45.56
C VAL A 605 -1.31 25.52 -46.58
N VAL A 606 -2.60 25.41 -46.21
CA VAL A 606 -3.62 24.90 -47.10
C VAL A 606 -3.95 25.94 -48.15
N ASP A 607 -3.91 25.54 -49.41
CA ASP A 607 -4.23 26.40 -50.57
C ASP A 607 -5.61 25.95 -51.12
N SER A 608 -6.61 26.75 -50.88
CA SER A 608 -7.98 26.41 -51.29
C SER A 608 -8.13 26.35 -52.82
N ALA A 609 -7.25 27.00 -53.56
CA ALA A 609 -7.25 26.93 -55.01
C ALA A 609 -6.89 25.55 -55.54
N LEU A 610 -6.26 24.71 -54.74
CA LEU A 610 -5.88 23.34 -55.12
C LEU A 610 -6.97 22.30 -54.82
N PHE A 611 -8.09 22.69 -54.23
CA PHE A 611 -9.17 21.75 -53.94
C PHE A 611 -9.81 21.24 -55.22
N VAL A 612 -9.94 19.92 -55.31
CA VAL A 612 -10.56 19.25 -56.45
C VAL A 612 -11.88 18.62 -56.03
N GLU A 613 -11.85 17.91 -54.92
CA GLU A 613 -13.03 17.20 -54.38
C GLU A 613 -13.85 18.13 -53.48
N PRO A 614 -15.22 18.06 -53.57
CA PRO A 614 -16.03 18.85 -52.65
C PRO A 614 -15.74 18.59 -51.18
N ALA A 615 -15.33 17.35 -50.85
CA ALA A 615 -15.01 16.98 -49.47
C ALA A 615 -13.80 17.74 -48.91
N GLU A 616 -12.84 18.11 -49.77
CA GLU A 616 -11.69 18.92 -49.36
C GLU A 616 -12.16 20.30 -48.87
N LYS A 617 -13.01 20.93 -49.66
CA LYS A 617 -13.55 22.25 -49.33
C LYS A 617 -14.43 22.20 -48.09
N ALA A 618 -15.26 21.15 -47.99
CA ALA A 618 -16.15 20.99 -46.84
C ALA A 618 -15.36 20.83 -45.55
N LEU A 619 -14.32 20.01 -45.57
CA LEU A 619 -13.50 19.80 -44.36
C LEU A 619 -12.77 21.11 -43.98
N PHE A 620 -12.20 21.80 -44.95
CA PHE A 620 -11.49 23.04 -44.68
C PHE A 620 -12.41 24.08 -44.05
N GLU A 621 -13.59 24.28 -44.64
CA GLU A 621 -14.54 25.30 -44.15
C GLU A 621 -15.04 24.94 -42.74
N LYS A 622 -15.37 23.68 -42.51
CA LYS A 622 -15.82 23.25 -41.19
C LYS A 622 -14.72 23.38 -40.14
N LEU A 623 -13.51 23.00 -40.53
CA LEU A 623 -12.34 23.08 -39.62
C LEU A 623 -12.07 24.52 -39.22
N VAL A 624 -12.09 25.46 -40.18
CA VAL A 624 -11.86 26.88 -39.90
C VAL A 624 -12.92 27.41 -38.92
N ALA A 625 -14.17 27.03 -39.14
CA ALA A 625 -15.26 27.47 -38.27
C ALA A 625 -15.08 26.93 -36.85
N VAL A 626 -14.74 25.64 -36.73
CA VAL A 626 -14.54 25.03 -35.42
C VAL A 626 -13.28 25.59 -34.72
N GLU A 627 -12.24 25.85 -35.46
CA GLU A 627 -11.01 26.47 -34.90
C GLU A 627 -11.35 27.81 -34.23
N THR A 628 -12.17 28.62 -34.86
CA THR A 628 -12.59 29.89 -34.28
C THR A 628 -13.38 29.68 -32.98
N GLU A 629 -14.21 28.66 -32.96
CA GLU A 629 -15.00 28.33 -31.77
C GLU A 629 -14.15 27.85 -30.61
N VAL A 630 -13.12 26.99 -30.88
CA VAL A 630 -12.38 26.37 -29.81
C VAL A 630 -11.22 27.22 -29.31
N GLU A 631 -10.74 28.19 -30.08
CA GLU A 631 -9.59 28.99 -29.68
C GLU A 631 -9.73 29.59 -28.27
N PRO A 632 -10.83 30.32 -27.97
CA PRO A 632 -10.97 30.85 -26.59
C PRO A 632 -11.16 29.76 -25.55
N LEU A 633 -11.75 28.64 -25.93
CA LEU A 633 -11.96 27.54 -24.98
C LEU A 633 -10.61 26.94 -24.56
N PHE A 634 -9.75 26.62 -25.51
CA PHE A 634 -8.45 26.07 -25.18
C PHE A 634 -7.55 27.09 -24.48
N ALA A 635 -7.68 28.37 -24.86
CA ALA A 635 -6.89 29.41 -24.22
C ALA A 635 -7.18 29.51 -22.71
N CYS A 636 -8.42 29.26 -22.29
CA CYS A 636 -8.78 29.32 -20.86
C CYS A 636 -8.78 27.95 -20.19
N GLY A 637 -8.31 26.93 -20.90
CA GLY A 637 -8.19 25.59 -20.31
C GLY A 637 -9.48 24.77 -20.27
N ASP A 638 -10.51 25.21 -20.99
CA ASP A 638 -11.77 24.46 -21.06
C ASP A 638 -11.67 23.39 -22.13
N TYR A 639 -10.89 22.37 -21.85
CA TYR A 639 -10.63 21.29 -22.80
C TYR A 639 -11.86 20.45 -23.07
N LYS A 640 -12.74 20.33 -22.08
CA LYS A 640 -13.95 19.53 -22.23
C LYS A 640 -14.84 20.10 -23.32
N LYS A 641 -15.13 21.41 -23.26
CA LYS A 641 -15.95 22.06 -24.27
C LYS A 641 -15.24 22.12 -25.62
N GLY A 642 -13.91 22.32 -25.58
CA GLY A 642 -13.14 22.37 -26.81
C GLY A 642 -13.20 21.07 -27.58
N LEU A 643 -12.98 19.93 -26.89
CA LEU A 643 -13.07 18.63 -27.54
C LEU A 643 -14.47 18.31 -28.00
N ALA A 644 -15.50 18.74 -27.25
CA ALA A 644 -16.87 18.54 -27.67
C ALA A 644 -17.16 19.30 -28.98
N SER A 645 -16.61 20.53 -29.11
CA SER A 645 -16.74 21.27 -30.35
C SER A 645 -16.03 20.60 -31.51
N LEU A 646 -14.82 20.08 -31.26
CA LEU A 646 -14.06 19.34 -32.28
C LEU A 646 -14.78 18.07 -32.70
N ALA A 647 -15.60 17.50 -31.83
CA ALA A 647 -16.38 16.30 -32.17
C ALA A 647 -17.34 16.55 -33.33
N GLN A 648 -17.73 17.82 -33.59
CA GLN A 648 -18.58 18.18 -34.72
C GLN A 648 -17.95 17.83 -36.06
N LEU A 649 -16.63 17.65 -36.08
CA LEU A 649 -15.92 17.37 -37.33
C LEU A 649 -16.05 15.93 -37.81
N ARG A 650 -16.65 15.05 -37.02
CA ARG A 650 -16.68 13.63 -37.35
C ARG A 650 -17.23 13.32 -38.72
N GLN A 651 -18.45 13.85 -39.01
CA GLN A 651 -19.12 13.58 -40.28
C GLN A 651 -18.27 14.05 -41.45
N THR A 652 -17.77 15.27 -41.36
CA THR A 652 -16.97 15.88 -42.42
C THR A 652 -15.65 15.13 -42.64
N VAL A 653 -15.04 14.68 -41.55
CA VAL A 653 -13.78 13.89 -41.62
C VAL A 653 -14.07 12.53 -42.29
N ASP A 654 -15.14 11.86 -41.89
CA ASP A 654 -15.49 10.57 -42.51
C ASP A 654 -15.70 10.73 -44.01
N THR A 655 -16.44 11.76 -44.43
CA THR A 655 -16.69 12.02 -45.84
C THR A 655 -15.38 12.28 -46.60
N PHE A 656 -14.48 13.03 -45.96
CA PHE A 656 -13.19 13.33 -46.59
C PHE A 656 -12.43 12.05 -46.90
N PHE A 657 -12.33 11.14 -45.92
CA PHE A 657 -11.60 9.91 -46.14
C PHE A 657 -12.29 8.97 -47.11
N ASP A 658 -13.61 9.02 -47.18
CA ASP A 658 -14.34 8.21 -48.15
C ASP A 658 -14.17 8.69 -49.59
N ASP A 659 -14.07 10.01 -49.79
CA ASP A 659 -14.15 10.59 -51.12
C ASP A 659 -12.81 11.09 -51.67
N VAL A 660 -11.78 11.25 -50.84
CA VAL A 660 -10.54 11.87 -51.23
C VAL A 660 -9.38 10.88 -51.14
N LEU A 661 -8.60 10.78 -52.21
CA LEU A 661 -7.37 10.01 -52.21
C LEU A 661 -6.25 10.91 -51.68
N VAL A 662 -5.85 10.69 -50.44
CA VAL A 662 -4.88 11.58 -49.77
C VAL A 662 -3.54 11.56 -50.47
N VAL A 663 -2.99 10.33 -50.68
CA VAL A 663 -1.69 10.19 -51.37
C VAL A 663 -1.92 10.14 -52.86
N SER A 664 -2.25 11.29 -53.39
CA SER A 664 -2.48 11.47 -54.82
C SER A 664 -1.16 11.44 -55.59
N ASP A 665 -1.22 11.06 -56.87
CA ASP A 665 -0.08 11.11 -57.76
C ASP A 665 0.35 12.55 -58.04
N ASP A 666 -0.57 13.48 -58.00
CA ASP A 666 -0.29 14.94 -58.18
C ASP A 666 0.36 15.44 -56.90
N GLU A 667 1.61 15.86 -57.01
CA GLU A 667 2.40 16.28 -55.82
C GLU A 667 1.74 17.49 -55.13
N ALA A 668 1.26 18.45 -55.88
CA ALA A 668 0.62 19.63 -55.28
C ALA A 668 -0.67 19.26 -54.51
N GLN A 669 -1.48 18.39 -55.09
CA GLN A 669 -2.70 17.91 -54.40
C GLN A 669 -2.34 17.12 -53.15
N ARG A 670 -1.36 16.23 -53.27
CA ARG A 670 -0.93 15.39 -52.12
C ARG A 670 -0.45 16.26 -50.96
N THR A 671 0.41 17.23 -51.27
CA THR A 671 0.98 18.12 -50.23
C THR A 671 -0.14 18.95 -49.60
N ASN A 672 -1.11 19.44 -50.41
CA ASN A 672 -2.21 20.26 -49.90
C ASN A 672 -3.10 19.43 -49.01
N ARG A 673 -3.42 18.18 -49.39
CA ARG A 673 -4.27 17.30 -48.62
C ARG A 673 -3.62 16.93 -47.29
N LEU A 674 -2.34 16.67 -47.31
CA LEU A 674 -1.58 16.40 -46.09
C LEU A 674 -1.54 17.63 -45.18
N ALA A 675 -1.42 18.82 -45.76
CA ALA A 675 -1.45 20.07 -44.98
C ALA A 675 -2.80 20.24 -44.28
N LEU A 676 -3.88 19.92 -44.97
CA LEU A 676 -5.24 20.00 -44.41
C LEU A 676 -5.37 19.02 -43.23
N LEU A 677 -4.91 17.79 -43.40
CA LEU A 677 -4.97 16.78 -42.35
C LEU A 677 -4.07 17.15 -41.17
N SER A 678 -2.92 17.73 -41.46
CA SER A 678 -2.05 18.20 -40.39
C SER A 678 -2.73 19.28 -39.55
N ARG A 679 -3.45 20.17 -40.20
CA ARG A 679 -4.20 21.21 -39.51
C ARG A 679 -5.29 20.61 -38.62
N LEU A 680 -6.01 19.59 -39.15
CA LEU A 680 -7.01 18.88 -38.38
C LEU A 680 -6.41 18.27 -37.12
N ARG A 681 -5.28 17.55 -37.26
CA ARG A 681 -4.65 16.90 -36.13
C ARG A 681 -4.17 17.92 -35.10
N ARG A 682 -3.62 19.05 -35.53
CA ARG A 682 -3.17 20.10 -34.61
C ARG A 682 -4.32 20.66 -33.79
N GLY A 683 -5.54 20.68 -34.35
CA GLY A 683 -6.71 21.11 -33.60
C GLY A 683 -6.94 20.25 -32.36
N PHE A 684 -6.83 18.93 -32.51
CA PHE A 684 -7.00 18.00 -31.40
C PHE A 684 -5.81 18.01 -30.44
N LEU A 685 -4.60 18.17 -30.99
CA LEU A 685 -3.38 18.15 -30.16
C LEU A 685 -3.31 19.31 -29.16
N GLN A 686 -4.14 20.33 -29.35
CA GLN A 686 -4.23 21.40 -28.35
C GLN A 686 -4.70 20.85 -26.99
N ALA A 687 -5.47 19.76 -26.99
CA ALA A 687 -5.98 19.14 -25.75
C ALA A 687 -5.21 17.85 -25.41
N ALA A 688 -5.05 16.97 -26.40
CA ALA A 688 -4.42 15.67 -26.19
C ALA A 688 -4.23 14.99 -27.53
N ASP A 689 -3.42 13.93 -27.53
CA ASP A 689 -3.22 13.10 -28.74
C ASP A 689 -4.26 11.97 -28.69
N ILE A 690 -5.44 12.23 -29.25
CA ILE A 690 -6.55 11.27 -29.18
C ILE A 690 -6.31 10.00 -30.01
N SER A 691 -5.26 9.97 -30.84
CA SER A 691 -4.94 8.74 -31.57
C SER A 691 -4.66 7.58 -30.61
N TYR A 692 -4.24 7.87 -29.36
CA TYR A 692 -4.05 6.83 -28.36
C TYR A 692 -5.35 6.19 -27.88
N LEU A 693 -6.50 6.80 -28.18
CA LEU A 693 -7.78 6.22 -27.84
C LEU A 693 -8.23 5.16 -28.83
N SER A 694 -7.56 5.07 -29.97
CA SER A 694 -7.87 4.09 -30.99
C SER A 694 -7.25 2.74 -30.63
N SER A 695 -8.08 1.69 -30.57
CA SER A 695 -7.63 0.35 -30.21
C SER A 695 -6.78 -0.30 -31.32
#